data_6eaaa7aae31d72642b4ec207b7f9e2a9
#
_entry.id   6eaaa7aae31d72642b4ec207b7f9e2a9
#
_cell.length_a   1.000
_cell.length_b   1.000
_cell.length_c   1.000
_cell.angle_alpha   90.00
_cell.angle_beta   90.00
_cell.angle_gamma   90.00
#
_symmetry.space_group_name_H-M   'P 1'
#
loop_
_entity.id
_entity.type
_entity.pdbx_description
1 polymer ?
#
loop_
_entity_poly.entity_id
_entity_poly.type
_entity_poly.pdbx_seq_one_letter_code
_entity_poly.pdbx_strand_id
1 'polypeptide(L)'
;MKKSIFFLAVSIVSLFTKAQLPNINLVQVATGFNKPLDLKNCGDNRLFVVEQAGKIRILSKAGVINATPFLTLDSVKSTGNEQGLLSLAFSPNYKQDGFFYVNYIFNNGTNTGITRISRFNVNPADSNLADASSEKVLLTISQPYTNHNGATLMFGKDGYLYDSQGDGGSADDPQGNGQNKNTLLAKMLRLDVSNPDTTYTVPATNPFVGVANTKPEIWAYGLRNPWRCSFDRVTGDMWIGDVGQNAWEEIDFQQVSSVGGENYGWKCREGAHVFPNGNCTAIGYTDPVFEYSHSYQSSCSLTGGYIYRGTQHSALWGRYLFTDYCSGVIFSLKQTAPNVFDADTLNNLTDFQYTSFGEDNNGEIYVCYQGSTTTNGRIYRLTETTNCNPVAFISLNDTVESCKPATVSALRGDTLSYQWYDVNGLINGANSYELATQQSGWYKVKVSKTTNANCQTMSDSVYVNVRDTTSLALCNCITPFCNNTLGTQALAGYVSPAGGVYSGTGVANNQFTTLNQSAGNYNIAYAYTNQYGCQSHTSFALTVNDTSALTVISINNKYCADDSAVSLSGIVQPLGGLYYSGFVTNDSIFNPAVAGVGIANVPYAYTDNNNCQSIVYVDLEVGAATVLTSTITANDYCIDANDFSMVGFVTPTGGVYSGNGVSGNTFSPAAAGVGAATVYYDYTNSFGCASRDTIGWNVIACTGINELKSELGFSIFPNPTKGNFNLNVRVNSAQQAEITITDVVGKVCYRKQQLLEPNKPIVAVDVPQLARGTYTVQLKAGKESAVKSLVVE
;
A
#
# COMPACT_ATOMS: atom_id res chain seq x y z
N MET A 1 -12.61 61.22 63.87
CA MET A 1 -11.21 61.18 63.44
C MET A 1 -11.06 60.10 62.35
N LYS A 2 -11.03 60.52 61.08
CA LYS A 2 -10.80 59.63 59.94
C LYS A 2 -9.30 59.50 59.69
N LYS A 3 -8.75 58.29 59.80
CA LYS A 3 -7.37 58.06 59.45
C LYS A 3 -7.32 57.64 57.95
N SER A 4 -6.74 58.52 57.12
CA SER A 4 -6.40 58.25 55.74
C SER A 4 -5.10 57.42 55.70
N ILE A 5 -5.16 56.22 55.10
CA ILE A 5 -3.97 55.37 54.81
C ILE A 5 -3.56 55.68 53.38
N PHE A 6 -2.38 56.32 53.23
CA PHE A 6 -1.74 56.53 51.92
C PHE A 6 -1.01 55.22 51.50
N PHE A 7 -1.50 54.58 50.44
CA PHE A 7 -0.74 53.52 49.77
C PHE A 7 0.27 54.16 48.83
N LEU A 8 1.53 54.02 49.12
CA LEU A 8 2.61 54.37 48.22
C LEU A 8 2.82 53.23 47.23
N ALA A 9 2.30 53.36 46.00
CA ALA A 9 2.58 52.45 44.93
C ALA A 9 4.02 52.61 44.44
N VAL A 10 4.93 51.72 44.84
CA VAL A 10 6.27 51.65 44.27
C VAL A 10 6.15 50.94 42.91
N SER A 11 6.18 51.70 41.83
CA SER A 11 6.32 51.19 40.47
C SER A 11 7.74 50.65 40.32
N ILE A 12 7.91 49.33 40.40
CA ILE A 12 9.14 48.65 39.98
C ILE A 12 9.14 48.71 38.44
N VAL A 13 9.83 49.69 37.87
CA VAL A 13 10.23 49.68 36.47
C VAL A 13 11.32 48.64 36.35
N SER A 14 10.96 47.43 35.95
CA SER A 14 11.92 46.42 35.50
C SER A 14 12.58 46.96 34.20
N LEU A 15 13.79 47.49 34.35
CA LEU A 15 14.69 47.77 33.24
C LEU A 15 15.07 46.42 32.66
N PHE A 16 14.30 45.94 31.67
CA PHE A 16 14.76 44.91 30.78
C PHE A 16 15.97 45.46 30.02
N THR A 17 17.17 45.18 30.51
CA THR A 17 18.38 45.37 29.72
C THR A 17 18.25 44.39 28.53
N LYS A 18 18.07 44.93 27.31
CA LYS A 18 18.15 44.14 26.09
C LYS A 18 19.48 43.36 26.15
N ALA A 19 19.40 42.04 26.21
CA ALA A 19 20.62 41.24 26.28
C ALA A 19 21.46 41.59 25.05
N GLN A 20 22.70 42.02 25.27
CA GLN A 20 23.61 42.33 24.18
C GLN A 20 23.78 41.05 23.35
N LEU A 21 23.55 41.14 22.03
CA LEU A 21 23.74 40.03 21.14
C LEU A 21 25.19 39.51 21.19
N PRO A 22 25.39 38.21 21.06
CA PRO A 22 26.70 37.68 20.98
C PRO A 22 27.44 38.18 19.71
N ASN A 23 28.71 38.51 19.85
CA ASN A 23 29.52 38.67 18.67
C ASN A 23 29.74 37.35 17.98
N ILE A 24 29.18 37.23 16.78
CA ILE A 24 29.42 36.05 15.93
C ILE A 24 30.68 36.25 15.08
N ASN A 25 31.27 35.11 14.70
CA ASN A 25 32.36 35.07 13.77
C ASN A 25 32.14 33.93 12.78
N LEU A 26 32.56 34.10 11.55
CA LEU A 26 32.58 33.04 10.52
C LEU A 26 33.99 32.47 10.45
N VAL A 27 34.18 31.25 10.93
CA VAL A 27 35.44 30.52 10.88
C VAL A 27 35.49 29.68 9.62
N GLN A 28 36.42 29.94 8.73
CA GLN A 28 36.59 29.14 7.51
C GLN A 28 36.92 27.71 7.85
N VAL A 29 36.09 26.77 7.36
CA VAL A 29 36.24 25.33 7.51
C VAL A 29 37.00 24.78 6.31
N ALA A 30 36.60 25.17 5.11
CA ALA A 30 37.24 24.70 3.87
C ALA A 30 37.12 25.72 2.75
N THR A 31 37.97 25.58 1.73
CA THR A 31 37.97 26.33 0.48
C THR A 31 38.23 25.39 -0.68
N GLY A 32 38.04 25.87 -1.92
CA GLY A 32 38.28 25.05 -3.12
C GLY A 32 36.99 24.54 -3.78
N PHE A 33 35.85 25.07 -3.38
CA PHE A 33 34.55 24.77 -4.01
C PHE A 33 34.29 25.65 -5.24
N ASN A 34 33.55 25.06 -6.20
CA ASN A 34 33.08 25.77 -7.38
C ASN A 34 31.70 26.34 -7.17
N LYS A 35 31.59 27.57 -6.65
CA LYS A 35 30.34 28.28 -6.38
C LYS A 35 29.38 27.42 -5.56
N PRO A 36 29.66 27.16 -4.28
CA PRO A 36 28.79 26.39 -3.43
C PRO A 36 27.46 27.13 -3.22
N LEU A 37 26.33 26.44 -3.45
CA LEU A 37 24.97 27.01 -3.37
C LEU A 37 24.13 26.42 -2.24
N ASP A 38 24.43 25.21 -1.75
CA ASP A 38 23.67 24.60 -0.67
C ASP A 38 24.56 23.65 0.16
N LEU A 39 24.18 23.42 1.40
CA LEU A 39 24.89 22.51 2.30
C LEU A 39 23.86 21.75 3.16
N LYS A 40 23.92 20.41 3.11
CA LYS A 40 23.04 19.52 3.86
C LYS A 40 23.82 18.44 4.62
N ASN A 41 23.22 17.87 5.65
CA ASN A 41 23.68 16.65 6.30
C ASN A 41 22.68 15.52 6.08
N CYS A 42 23.13 14.26 6.17
CA CYS A 42 22.29 13.08 6.02
C CYS A 42 22.02 12.39 7.38
N GLY A 43 22.18 13.11 8.49
CA GLY A 43 22.04 12.59 9.85
C GLY A 43 23.29 11.93 10.41
N ASP A 44 24.47 12.10 9.74
CA ASP A 44 25.79 11.71 10.24
C ASP A 44 26.77 12.90 10.22
N ASN A 45 28.07 12.62 10.41
CA ASN A 45 29.08 13.68 10.51
C ASN A 45 29.55 14.26 9.16
N ARG A 46 28.99 13.83 8.03
CA ARG A 46 29.30 14.35 6.71
C ARG A 46 28.45 15.58 6.41
N LEU A 47 29.06 16.52 5.71
CA LEU A 47 28.42 17.67 5.11
C LEU A 47 28.48 17.51 3.59
N PHE A 48 27.35 17.70 2.95
CA PHE A 48 27.23 17.59 1.50
C PHE A 48 27.06 18.98 0.91
N VAL A 49 28.08 19.43 0.18
CA VAL A 49 28.12 20.76 -0.41
C VAL A 49 27.73 20.67 -1.87
N VAL A 50 26.69 21.39 -2.25
CA VAL A 50 26.18 21.48 -3.61
C VAL A 50 26.92 22.56 -4.37
N GLU A 51 27.61 22.20 -5.44
CA GLU A 51 28.28 23.14 -6.34
C GLU A 51 27.42 23.45 -7.55
N GLN A 52 27.29 24.71 -7.94
CA GLN A 52 26.40 25.18 -9.01
C GLN A 52 26.56 24.40 -10.32
N ALA A 53 27.80 24.01 -10.65
CA ALA A 53 28.17 23.33 -11.88
C ALA A 53 27.75 21.83 -11.95
N GLY A 54 26.98 21.31 -10.98
CA GLY A 54 26.43 19.96 -11.05
C GLY A 54 27.17 18.94 -10.19
N LYS A 55 28.00 19.35 -9.21
CA LYS A 55 28.65 18.40 -8.30
C LYS A 55 28.14 18.54 -6.88
N ILE A 56 28.10 17.42 -6.17
CA ILE A 56 27.93 17.38 -4.72
C ILE A 56 29.22 16.86 -4.13
N ARG A 57 29.82 17.62 -3.22
CA ARG A 57 31.08 17.27 -2.56
C ARG A 57 30.85 16.92 -1.11
N ILE A 58 31.55 15.91 -0.61
CA ILE A 58 31.53 15.59 0.83
C ILE A 58 32.63 16.35 1.52
N LEU A 59 32.26 17.04 2.59
CA LEU A 59 33.15 17.78 3.50
C LEU A 59 32.99 17.18 4.91
N SER A 60 34.12 16.85 5.55
CA SER A 60 34.11 16.49 6.96
C SER A 60 34.04 17.73 7.86
N LYS A 61 33.58 17.57 9.10
CA LYS A 61 33.60 18.63 10.13
C LYS A 61 35.03 19.16 10.41
N ALA A 62 36.08 18.38 10.11
CA ALA A 62 37.46 18.78 10.21
C ALA A 62 37.96 19.58 8.99
N GLY A 63 37.14 19.86 8.00
CA GLY A 63 37.49 20.64 6.84
C GLY A 63 38.12 19.85 5.69
N VAL A 64 38.10 18.52 5.73
CA VAL A 64 38.65 17.68 4.67
C VAL A 64 37.57 17.45 3.61
N ILE A 65 37.88 17.79 2.36
CA ILE A 65 36.99 17.56 1.20
C ILE A 65 37.38 16.22 0.56
N ASN A 66 36.40 15.32 0.38
CA ASN A 66 36.66 14.08 -0.34
C ASN A 66 37.11 14.37 -1.78
N ALA A 67 38.13 13.64 -2.24
CA ALA A 67 38.68 13.81 -3.58
C ALA A 67 37.65 13.52 -4.67
N THR A 68 36.84 12.43 -4.51
CA THR A 68 35.77 12.06 -5.43
C THR A 68 34.46 12.76 -4.99
N PRO A 69 33.75 13.43 -5.91
CA PRO A 69 32.45 13.97 -5.64
C PRO A 69 31.45 12.84 -5.27
N PHE A 70 30.51 13.14 -4.38
CA PHE A 70 29.39 12.24 -4.08
C PHE A 70 28.51 12.01 -5.29
N LEU A 71 28.17 13.09 -6.02
CA LEU A 71 27.43 13.05 -7.27
C LEU A 71 28.06 13.98 -8.29
N THR A 72 28.03 13.61 -9.56
CA THR A 72 28.34 14.49 -10.70
C THR A 72 27.22 14.36 -11.72
N LEU A 73 26.59 15.49 -12.10
CA LEU A 73 25.56 15.60 -13.11
C LEU A 73 26.07 16.45 -14.26
N ASP A 74 26.38 15.82 -15.41
CA ASP A 74 26.89 16.50 -16.60
C ASP A 74 25.77 17.21 -17.40
N SER A 75 24.51 16.88 -17.11
CA SER A 75 23.32 17.45 -17.77
C SER A 75 22.84 18.76 -17.17
N VAL A 76 23.57 19.32 -16.20
CA VAL A 76 23.21 20.57 -15.54
C VAL A 76 23.52 21.77 -16.41
N LYS A 77 22.54 22.66 -16.53
CA LYS A 77 22.72 23.97 -17.11
C LYS A 77 23.06 25.00 -16.03
N SER A 78 24.25 25.54 -16.07
CA SER A 78 24.79 26.49 -15.10
C SER A 78 25.30 27.79 -15.73
N THR A 79 24.77 28.16 -16.89
CA THR A 79 25.22 29.34 -17.65
C THR A 79 24.60 30.66 -17.18
N GLY A 80 23.42 30.61 -16.53
CA GLY A 80 22.79 31.74 -15.86
C GLY A 80 23.25 31.90 -14.41
N ASN A 81 22.98 33.06 -13.81
CA ASN A 81 23.40 33.32 -12.43
C ASN A 81 22.70 32.39 -11.42
N GLU A 82 21.43 32.05 -11.65
CA GLU A 82 20.63 31.21 -10.77
C GLU A 82 20.42 29.80 -11.32
N GLN A 83 20.91 29.49 -12.52
CA GLN A 83 20.85 28.15 -13.08
C GLN A 83 21.95 27.27 -12.49
N GLY A 84 21.69 25.99 -12.32
CA GLY A 84 22.68 25.07 -11.80
C GLY A 84 22.07 23.85 -11.12
N LEU A 85 22.89 23.14 -10.38
CA LEU A 85 22.44 22.24 -9.33
C LEU A 85 22.21 23.11 -8.09
N LEU A 86 20.95 23.20 -7.65
CA LEU A 86 20.52 24.28 -6.76
C LEU A 86 20.27 23.82 -5.33
N SER A 87 19.80 22.56 -5.15
CA SER A 87 19.52 22.07 -3.80
C SER A 87 19.59 20.55 -3.70
N LEU A 88 19.72 20.07 -2.48
CA LEU A 88 19.79 18.68 -2.07
C LEU A 88 18.90 18.46 -0.85
N ALA A 89 18.16 17.37 -0.81
CA ALA A 89 17.49 16.89 0.39
C ALA A 89 17.68 15.37 0.54
N PHE A 90 17.99 14.91 1.75
CA PHE A 90 18.03 13.49 2.06
C PHE A 90 16.67 13.01 2.54
N SER A 91 16.30 11.77 2.16
CA SER A 91 15.11 11.11 2.72
C SER A 91 15.16 11.13 4.26
N PRO A 92 14.03 11.33 4.95
CA PRO A 92 13.98 11.15 6.39
C PRO A 92 14.45 9.76 6.84
N ASN A 93 14.36 8.77 5.95
CA ASN A 93 14.78 7.38 6.15
C ASN A 93 16.09 7.04 5.42
N TYR A 94 16.91 8.03 5.06
CA TYR A 94 18.11 7.84 4.21
C TYR A 94 19.03 6.70 4.65
N LYS A 95 19.15 6.46 5.95
CA LYS A 95 19.95 5.34 6.48
C LYS A 95 19.42 3.95 6.10
N GLN A 96 18.13 3.85 5.79
CA GLN A 96 17.44 2.62 5.42
C GLN A 96 17.23 2.51 3.91
N ASP A 97 16.77 3.58 3.28
CA ASP A 97 16.37 3.60 1.87
C ASP A 97 17.45 4.09 0.92
N GLY A 98 18.43 4.84 1.40
CA GLY A 98 19.52 5.41 0.61
C GLY A 98 19.08 6.49 -0.39
N PHE A 99 17.84 7.00 -0.28
CA PHE A 99 17.31 7.97 -1.22
C PHE A 99 17.71 9.39 -0.87
N PHE A 100 18.05 10.15 -1.90
CA PHE A 100 18.20 11.59 -1.83
C PHE A 100 17.62 12.26 -3.08
N TYR A 101 17.33 13.54 -2.94
CA TYR A 101 16.60 14.33 -3.93
C TYR A 101 17.41 15.56 -4.29
N VAL A 102 17.42 15.91 -5.56
CA VAL A 102 18.05 17.13 -6.04
C VAL A 102 17.10 17.95 -6.89
N ASN A 103 17.23 19.28 -6.79
CA ASN A 103 16.62 20.21 -7.72
C ASN A 103 17.75 20.84 -8.56
N TYR A 104 17.61 20.77 -9.88
CA TYR A 104 18.58 21.31 -10.82
C TYR A 104 17.95 21.78 -12.12
N ILE A 105 18.64 22.67 -12.80
CA ILE A 105 18.25 23.08 -14.15
C ILE A 105 18.86 22.13 -15.18
N PHE A 106 18.03 21.34 -15.81
CA PHE A 106 18.43 20.41 -16.87
C PHE A 106 18.71 21.16 -18.17
N ASN A 107 19.84 20.84 -18.80
CA ASN A 107 20.23 21.39 -20.10
C ASN A 107 19.47 20.68 -21.22
N ASN A 108 18.37 21.27 -21.65
CA ASN A 108 17.53 20.77 -22.77
C ASN A 108 17.91 21.40 -24.12
N GLY A 109 19.08 22.09 -24.20
CA GLY A 109 19.52 22.80 -25.38
C GLY A 109 18.96 24.23 -25.55
N THR A 110 18.01 24.65 -24.68
CA THR A 110 17.51 26.04 -24.66
C THR A 110 18.31 26.93 -23.72
N ASN A 111 18.14 28.25 -23.81
CA ASN A 111 18.81 29.18 -22.89
C ASN A 111 18.29 29.09 -21.48
N THR A 112 17.00 28.77 -21.28
CA THR A 112 16.34 28.77 -19.99
C THR A 112 16.43 27.43 -19.25
N GLY A 113 16.55 26.32 -19.98
CA GLY A 113 16.56 24.99 -19.39
C GLY A 113 15.18 24.55 -18.85
N ILE A 114 15.21 23.49 -18.06
CA ILE A 114 14.01 22.95 -17.39
C ILE A 114 14.43 22.60 -15.96
N THR A 115 13.68 23.07 -14.97
CA THR A 115 13.84 22.58 -13.61
C THR A 115 13.46 21.11 -13.53
N ARG A 116 14.33 20.29 -12.96
CA ARG A 116 14.08 18.91 -12.60
C ARG A 116 14.22 18.70 -11.10
N ILE A 117 13.21 18.07 -10.54
CA ILE A 117 13.30 17.45 -9.23
C ILE A 117 13.51 15.97 -9.48
N SER A 118 14.65 15.43 -9.06
CA SER A 118 15.00 14.03 -9.30
C SER A 118 15.42 13.34 -8.01
N ARG A 119 15.04 12.05 -7.88
CA ARG A 119 15.50 11.15 -6.84
C ARG A 119 16.67 10.33 -7.37
N PHE A 120 17.65 10.11 -6.51
CA PHE A 120 18.81 9.24 -6.73
C PHE A 120 18.95 8.26 -5.57
N ASN A 121 19.73 7.22 -5.79
CA ASN A 121 20.15 6.27 -4.78
C ASN A 121 21.62 6.49 -4.41
N VAL A 122 21.95 6.28 -3.14
CA VAL A 122 23.35 6.09 -2.74
C VAL A 122 23.88 4.78 -3.31
N ASN A 123 25.18 4.73 -3.64
CA ASN A 123 25.80 3.48 -4.05
C ASN A 123 25.82 2.50 -2.87
N PRO A 124 25.25 1.29 -3.01
CA PRO A 124 25.15 0.33 -1.90
C PRO A 124 26.52 -0.20 -1.42
N ALA A 125 27.56 -0.10 -2.25
CA ALA A 125 28.91 -0.55 -1.92
C ALA A 125 29.77 0.55 -1.26
N ASP A 126 29.45 1.83 -1.49
CA ASP A 126 30.17 2.97 -0.91
C ASP A 126 29.20 4.14 -0.63
N SER A 127 28.90 4.37 0.61
CA SER A 127 28.01 5.46 1.06
C SER A 127 28.54 6.87 0.79
N ASN A 128 29.78 7.01 0.31
CA ASN A 128 30.37 8.28 -0.13
C ASN A 128 30.17 8.54 -1.63
N LEU A 129 29.51 7.67 -2.33
CA LEU A 129 29.19 7.79 -3.75
C LEU A 129 27.68 7.64 -3.96
N ALA A 130 27.14 8.42 -4.87
CA ALA A 130 25.82 8.23 -5.42
C ALA A 130 25.87 7.30 -6.65
N ASP A 131 24.80 6.59 -6.92
CA ASP A 131 24.59 5.95 -8.22
C ASP A 131 23.94 6.97 -9.18
N ALA A 132 24.75 7.62 -10.01
CA ALA A 132 24.27 8.61 -10.98
C ALA A 132 23.31 8.01 -12.03
N SER A 133 23.37 6.69 -12.27
CA SER A 133 22.48 6.01 -13.22
C SER A 133 21.09 5.73 -12.64
N SER A 134 20.92 5.87 -11.34
CA SER A 134 19.65 5.65 -10.63
C SER A 134 18.66 6.82 -10.73
N GLU A 135 18.98 7.84 -11.54
CA GLU A 135 18.12 9.02 -11.63
C GLU A 135 16.67 8.66 -11.97
N LYS A 136 15.76 9.04 -11.09
CA LYS A 136 14.31 9.02 -11.33
C LYS A 136 13.79 10.45 -11.29
N VAL A 137 13.45 10.99 -12.46
CA VAL A 137 12.85 12.31 -12.57
C VAL A 137 11.44 12.26 -12.01
N LEU A 138 11.17 13.06 -10.98
CA LEU A 138 9.88 13.12 -10.29
C LEU A 138 8.98 14.18 -10.90
N LEU A 139 9.53 15.38 -11.09
CA LEU A 139 8.78 16.53 -11.59
C LEU A 139 9.67 17.35 -12.52
N THR A 140 9.05 17.95 -13.54
CA THR A 140 9.71 18.92 -14.45
C THR A 140 8.90 20.19 -14.55
N ILE A 141 9.58 21.35 -14.51
CA ILE A 141 8.94 22.66 -14.60
C ILE A 141 9.70 23.47 -15.64
N SER A 142 8.99 23.94 -16.67
CA SER A 142 9.59 24.81 -17.70
C SER A 142 9.91 26.16 -17.12
N GLN A 143 11.15 26.64 -17.36
CA GLN A 143 11.60 27.96 -16.93
C GLN A 143 11.50 28.95 -18.09
N PRO A 144 10.75 30.04 -17.95
CA PRO A 144 10.62 31.04 -18.99
C PRO A 144 11.88 31.93 -19.12
N TYR A 145 12.63 32.12 -18.01
CA TYR A 145 13.86 32.94 -17.97
C TYR A 145 14.98 32.20 -17.23
N THR A 146 16.16 32.79 -17.17
CA THR A 146 17.38 32.22 -16.59
C THR A 146 17.56 32.55 -15.09
N ASN A 147 16.64 33.30 -14.52
CA ASN A 147 16.64 33.76 -13.14
C ASN A 147 15.29 33.47 -12.44
N HIS A 148 15.20 33.71 -11.15
CA HIS A 148 14.09 33.36 -10.25
C HIS A 148 13.75 31.86 -10.35
N ASN A 149 14.80 31.05 -10.29
CA ASN A 149 14.61 29.59 -10.35
C ASN A 149 14.23 29.00 -8.98
N GLY A 150 14.36 29.77 -7.87
CA GLY A 150 14.06 29.30 -6.53
C GLY A 150 14.93 28.10 -6.14
N ALA A 151 14.27 27.01 -5.75
CA ALA A 151 14.81 25.66 -5.69
C ALA A 151 15.36 25.15 -4.35
N THR A 152 14.77 25.49 -3.23
CA THR A 152 15.09 24.76 -2.00
C THR A 152 14.27 23.50 -1.90
N LEU A 153 14.97 22.35 -1.76
CA LEU A 153 14.35 21.07 -1.36
C LEU A 153 14.52 20.84 0.14
N MET A 154 13.44 20.43 0.80
CA MET A 154 13.46 20.13 2.22
C MET A 154 12.33 19.17 2.59
N PHE A 155 12.54 18.34 3.62
CA PHE A 155 11.48 17.51 4.19
C PHE A 155 10.86 18.17 5.41
N GLY A 156 9.53 18.22 5.44
CA GLY A 156 8.79 18.63 6.62
C GLY A 156 8.76 17.52 7.69
N LYS A 157 8.36 17.88 8.92
CA LYS A 157 8.10 16.89 9.98
C LYS A 157 6.96 15.91 9.64
N ASP A 158 6.13 16.26 8.70
CA ASP A 158 5.06 15.43 8.14
C ASP A 158 5.57 14.36 7.15
N GLY A 159 6.88 14.37 6.85
CA GLY A 159 7.54 13.41 5.97
C GLY A 159 7.40 13.70 4.48
N TYR A 160 6.74 14.78 4.08
CA TYR A 160 6.60 15.18 2.68
C TYR A 160 7.76 16.03 2.21
N LEU A 161 8.02 15.96 0.90
CA LEU A 161 9.04 16.78 0.24
C LEU A 161 8.42 18.12 -0.16
N TYR A 162 9.07 19.21 0.28
CA TYR A 162 8.73 20.57 -0.12
C TYR A 162 9.77 21.09 -1.10
N ASP A 163 9.30 21.86 -2.08
CA ASP A 163 10.13 22.49 -3.10
C ASP A 163 9.68 23.93 -3.35
N SER A 164 10.61 24.87 -3.25
CA SER A 164 10.34 26.28 -3.53
C SER A 164 10.62 26.63 -4.97
N GLN A 165 9.67 27.26 -5.66
CA GLN A 165 9.79 27.69 -7.06
C GLN A 165 9.57 29.19 -7.19
N GLY A 166 10.50 29.89 -7.84
CA GLY A 166 10.32 31.29 -8.20
C GLY A 166 9.30 31.52 -9.29
N ASP A 167 9.01 32.80 -9.59
CA ASP A 167 8.02 33.20 -10.61
C ASP A 167 8.47 32.90 -12.05
N GLY A 168 9.71 32.41 -12.22
CA GLY A 168 10.30 32.03 -13.47
C GLY A 168 11.09 33.17 -14.13
N GLY A 169 11.18 34.33 -13.48
CA GLY A 169 12.16 35.38 -13.83
C GLY A 169 11.62 36.59 -14.56
N SER A 170 12.54 37.49 -14.88
CA SER A 170 12.31 38.84 -15.39
C SER A 170 11.72 39.77 -14.31
N ALA A 171 11.53 41.06 -14.67
CA ALA A 171 10.92 42.02 -13.79
C ALA A 171 9.38 41.97 -13.87
N ASP A 172 8.70 42.34 -12.79
CA ASP A 172 7.23 42.56 -12.74
C ASP A 172 6.40 41.31 -13.04
N ASP A 173 6.93 40.10 -12.83
CA ASP A 173 6.24 38.81 -13.10
C ASP A 173 5.42 38.90 -14.39
N PRO A 174 6.05 38.94 -15.56
CA PRO A 174 5.36 39.26 -16.82
C PRO A 174 4.35 38.18 -17.23
N GLN A 175 4.39 36.99 -16.66
CA GLN A 175 3.46 35.90 -16.91
C GLN A 175 2.35 35.80 -15.85
N GLY A 176 2.43 36.60 -14.77
CA GLY A 176 1.47 36.59 -13.68
C GLY A 176 1.48 35.31 -12.86
N ASN A 177 2.64 34.66 -12.76
CA ASN A 177 2.78 33.36 -12.08
C ASN A 177 2.52 33.44 -10.56
N GLY A 178 2.82 34.58 -9.94
CA GLY A 178 2.64 34.79 -8.50
C GLY A 178 1.23 34.44 -8.03
N GLN A 179 0.22 35.00 -8.68
CA GLN A 179 -1.19 34.79 -8.29
C GLN A 179 -1.90 33.70 -9.13
N ASN A 180 -1.23 33.12 -10.14
CA ASN A 180 -1.81 32.06 -10.97
C ASN A 180 -1.60 30.68 -10.32
N LYS A 181 -2.66 30.09 -9.79
CA LYS A 181 -2.62 28.75 -9.18
C LYS A 181 -2.66 27.60 -10.20
N ASN A 182 -2.75 27.88 -11.50
CA ASN A 182 -2.68 26.85 -12.54
C ASN A 182 -1.24 26.61 -13.07
N THR A 183 -0.24 27.17 -12.40
CA THR A 183 1.18 26.94 -12.65
C THR A 183 1.90 26.52 -11.38
N LEU A 184 3.04 25.85 -11.51
CA LEU A 184 3.91 25.47 -10.39
C LEU A 184 4.98 26.54 -10.06
N LEU A 185 5.09 27.60 -10.88
CA LEU A 185 5.98 28.73 -10.64
C LEU A 185 5.42 29.68 -9.60
N ALA A 186 6.29 30.36 -8.84
CA ALA A 186 5.96 31.27 -7.73
C ALA A 186 5.24 30.56 -6.57
N LYS A 187 5.68 29.35 -6.20
CA LYS A 187 4.99 28.46 -5.28
C LYS A 187 5.95 27.79 -4.29
N MET A 188 5.40 27.43 -3.16
CA MET A 188 5.88 26.31 -2.36
C MET A 188 5.07 25.10 -2.75
N LEU A 189 5.71 24.02 -3.20
CA LEU A 189 5.11 22.75 -3.56
C LEU A 189 5.26 21.75 -2.41
N ARG A 190 4.32 20.80 -2.29
CA ARG A 190 4.37 19.73 -1.29
C ARG A 190 3.98 18.41 -1.93
N LEU A 191 4.91 17.45 -1.91
CA LEU A 191 4.87 16.20 -2.66
C LEU A 191 5.06 15.01 -1.71
N ASP A 192 4.30 13.95 -1.93
CA ASP A 192 4.52 12.67 -1.27
C ASP A 192 5.39 11.78 -2.16
N VAL A 193 6.60 11.53 -1.70
CA VAL A 193 7.62 10.70 -2.37
C VAL A 193 7.89 9.40 -1.61
N SER A 194 7.02 9.01 -0.67
CA SER A 194 7.18 7.85 0.20
C SER A 194 7.11 6.52 -0.56
N ASN A 195 6.36 6.47 -1.67
CA ASN A 195 6.30 5.28 -2.52
C ASN A 195 7.42 5.30 -3.57
N PRO A 196 8.44 4.41 -3.50
CA PRO A 196 9.55 4.39 -4.44
C PRO A 196 9.15 3.95 -5.86
N ASP A 197 8.03 3.27 -6.04
CA ASP A 197 7.58 2.76 -7.35
C ASP A 197 6.95 3.85 -8.22
N THR A 198 6.38 4.89 -7.60
CA THR A 198 5.81 6.05 -8.30
C THR A 198 6.82 7.19 -8.42
N THR A 199 6.51 8.22 -9.24
CA THR A 199 7.29 9.46 -9.25
C THR A 199 7.02 10.26 -7.97
N TYR A 200 5.79 10.63 -7.74
CA TYR A 200 5.26 11.19 -6.49
C TYR A 200 3.74 11.03 -6.48
N THR A 201 3.14 11.27 -5.34
CA THR A 201 1.70 11.51 -5.20
C THR A 201 1.47 12.87 -4.53
N VAL A 202 0.26 13.40 -4.70
CA VAL A 202 -0.12 14.65 -4.03
C VAL A 202 -0.75 14.30 -2.69
N PRO A 203 -0.23 14.83 -1.57
CA PRO A 203 -0.87 14.61 -0.27
C PRO A 203 -2.33 15.08 -0.27
N ALA A 204 -3.24 14.23 0.21
CA ALA A 204 -4.67 14.56 0.26
C ALA A 204 -4.98 15.80 1.13
N THR A 205 -4.04 16.20 1.99
CA THR A 205 -4.12 17.37 2.85
C THR A 205 -3.56 18.64 2.20
N ASN A 206 -3.14 18.61 0.94
CA ASN A 206 -2.76 19.84 0.23
C ASN A 206 -4.00 20.72 0.03
N PRO A 207 -3.87 22.05 0.21
CA PRO A 207 -5.02 22.95 0.29
C PRO A 207 -5.82 23.09 -1.01
N PHE A 208 -5.23 22.72 -2.15
CA PHE A 208 -5.85 22.88 -3.47
C PHE A 208 -6.25 21.56 -4.13
N VAL A 209 -6.21 20.43 -3.41
CA VAL A 209 -6.70 19.14 -3.91
C VAL A 209 -8.21 19.22 -4.20
N GLY A 210 -8.61 18.87 -5.43
CA GLY A 210 -10.00 18.94 -5.87
C GLY A 210 -10.53 20.33 -6.21
N VAL A 211 -9.69 21.37 -6.13
CA VAL A 211 -10.06 22.74 -6.50
C VAL A 211 -9.83 22.96 -8.01
N ALA A 212 -10.86 23.38 -8.72
CA ALA A 212 -10.79 23.59 -10.16
C ALA A 212 -9.79 24.70 -10.55
N ASN A 213 -9.09 24.53 -11.66
CA ASN A 213 -8.10 25.48 -12.20
C ASN A 213 -6.95 25.80 -11.23
N THR A 214 -6.56 24.81 -10.42
CA THR A 214 -5.39 24.89 -9.53
C THR A 214 -4.53 23.64 -9.68
N LYS A 215 -3.23 23.79 -9.40
CA LYS A 215 -2.31 22.67 -9.28
C LYS A 215 -2.41 22.10 -7.87
N PRO A 216 -2.71 20.81 -7.71
CA PRO A 216 -2.89 20.21 -6.38
C PRO A 216 -1.59 20.08 -5.59
N GLU A 217 -0.42 20.17 -6.24
CA GLU A 217 0.90 20.16 -5.63
C GLU A 217 1.18 21.39 -4.77
N ILE A 218 0.43 22.47 -4.99
CA ILE A 218 0.66 23.76 -4.33
C ILE A 218 0.35 23.66 -2.83
N TRP A 219 1.34 24.04 -2.03
CA TRP A 219 1.21 24.26 -0.58
C TRP A 219 0.94 25.73 -0.24
N ALA A 220 1.73 26.66 -0.82
CA ALA A 220 1.54 28.10 -0.70
C ALA A 220 1.91 28.78 -2.03
N TYR A 221 1.51 30.03 -2.21
CA TYR A 221 1.71 30.78 -3.47
C TYR A 221 1.96 32.26 -3.24
N GLY A 222 2.23 32.97 -4.34
CA GLY A 222 2.49 34.41 -4.26
C GLY A 222 3.91 34.74 -3.82
N LEU A 223 4.86 33.83 -4.11
CA LEU A 223 6.29 34.03 -3.89
C LEU A 223 6.96 34.57 -5.16
N ARG A 224 8.00 35.38 -5.01
CA ARG A 224 8.75 35.93 -6.18
C ARG A 224 9.94 35.02 -6.54
N ASN A 225 10.89 34.90 -5.64
CA ASN A 225 12.08 34.07 -5.79
C ASN A 225 12.51 33.53 -4.43
N PRO A 226 11.78 32.53 -3.89
CA PRO A 226 12.05 31.96 -2.57
C PRO A 226 13.38 31.18 -2.63
N TRP A 227 14.50 31.91 -2.44
CA TRP A 227 15.84 31.41 -2.71
C TRP A 227 16.27 30.33 -1.72
N ARG A 228 16.21 30.62 -0.39
CA ARG A 228 16.46 29.59 0.63
C ARG A 228 15.37 29.56 1.65
N CYS A 229 14.90 28.34 1.89
CA CYS A 229 13.87 28.02 2.88
C CYS A 229 14.41 26.95 3.83
N SER A 230 13.88 26.91 5.04
CA SER A 230 14.25 25.91 6.02
C SER A 230 13.10 25.58 6.96
N PHE A 231 13.09 24.36 7.48
CA PHE A 231 12.26 24.02 8.64
C PHE A 231 13.10 24.16 9.92
N ASP A 232 12.50 24.70 10.97
CA ASP A 232 13.05 24.56 12.30
C ASP A 232 13.01 23.10 12.73
N ARG A 233 14.17 22.47 12.91
CA ARG A 233 14.27 21.05 13.28
C ARG A 233 13.63 20.70 14.64
N VAL A 234 13.38 21.70 15.51
CA VAL A 234 12.77 21.51 16.85
C VAL A 234 11.27 21.75 16.80
N THR A 235 10.80 22.86 16.23
CA THR A 235 9.36 23.18 16.19
C THR A 235 8.67 22.58 14.96
N GLY A 236 9.33 22.57 13.81
CA GLY A 236 8.76 22.20 12.50
C GLY A 236 8.17 23.39 11.75
N ASP A 237 8.35 24.60 12.26
CA ASP A 237 7.93 25.82 11.58
C ASP A 237 8.76 26.08 10.34
N MET A 238 8.14 26.57 9.27
CA MET A 238 8.80 26.87 8.00
C MET A 238 9.18 28.35 7.92
N TRP A 239 10.40 28.59 7.46
CA TRP A 239 10.95 29.91 7.18
C TRP A 239 11.28 30.03 5.71
N ILE A 240 10.88 31.11 5.06
CA ILE A 240 11.05 31.34 3.63
C ILE A 240 11.76 32.68 3.48
N GLY A 241 12.90 32.66 2.80
CA GLY A 241 13.57 33.89 2.36
C GLY A 241 13.18 34.18 0.92
N ASP A 242 12.27 35.13 0.70
CA ASP A 242 11.79 35.52 -0.62
C ASP A 242 12.45 36.80 -1.11
N VAL A 243 13.14 36.70 -2.24
CA VAL A 243 13.91 37.82 -2.81
C VAL A 243 12.99 38.82 -3.49
N GLY A 244 12.98 40.04 -3.01
CA GLY A 244 12.24 41.16 -3.59
C GLY A 244 12.77 41.66 -4.92
N GLN A 245 12.13 42.65 -5.53
CA GLN A 245 12.53 43.15 -6.82
C GLN A 245 13.41 44.40 -6.76
N ASN A 246 12.90 45.46 -6.17
CA ASN A 246 13.57 46.74 -6.24
C ASN A 246 13.61 47.50 -4.92
N ALA A 247 12.75 47.17 -3.96
CA ALA A 247 12.53 47.99 -2.78
C ALA A 247 12.67 47.23 -1.45
N TRP A 248 12.13 46.03 -1.37
CA TRP A 248 11.99 45.29 -0.12
C TRP A 248 12.41 43.83 -0.27
N GLU A 249 13.14 43.35 0.69
CA GLU A 249 13.44 41.91 0.90
C GLU A 249 12.60 41.43 2.08
N GLU A 250 12.14 40.12 2.03
CA GLU A 250 11.20 39.64 3.02
C GLU A 250 11.53 38.24 3.55
N ILE A 251 11.23 38.05 4.84
CA ILE A 251 11.17 36.73 5.49
C ILE A 251 9.74 36.42 5.81
N ASP A 252 9.27 35.32 5.23
CA ASP A 252 7.99 34.73 5.53
C ASP A 252 8.10 33.61 6.53
N PHE A 253 7.04 33.41 7.29
CA PHE A 253 6.99 32.42 8.36
C PHE A 253 5.66 31.66 8.34
N GLN A 254 5.74 30.36 8.48
CA GLN A 254 4.58 29.50 8.56
C GLN A 254 4.70 28.55 9.75
N GLN A 255 3.74 28.57 10.65
CA GLN A 255 3.71 27.64 11.78
C GLN A 255 3.51 26.21 11.32
N VAL A 256 4.07 25.25 12.04
CA VAL A 256 3.89 23.79 11.78
C VAL A 256 2.43 23.35 11.78
N SER A 257 1.56 24.10 12.46
CA SER A 257 0.11 23.85 12.52
C SER A 257 -0.67 24.36 11.30
N SER A 258 0.00 25.04 10.36
CA SER A 258 -0.65 25.53 9.14
C SER A 258 -1.25 24.38 8.32
N VAL A 259 -2.35 24.64 7.67
CA VAL A 259 -3.01 23.75 6.71
C VAL A 259 -2.65 24.08 5.26
N GLY A 260 -1.76 25.04 5.05
CA GLY A 260 -1.36 25.53 3.73
C GLY A 260 -2.38 26.51 3.14
N GLY A 261 -2.07 27.02 1.95
CA GLY A 261 -2.91 27.93 1.18
C GLY A 261 -2.55 29.42 1.36
N GLU A 262 -1.47 29.72 2.10
CA GLU A 262 -0.97 31.09 2.29
C GLU A 262 -0.65 31.74 0.95
N ASN A 263 -1.02 33.03 0.84
CA ASN A 263 -0.70 33.92 -0.28
C ASN A 263 0.24 35.02 0.20
N TYR A 264 1.52 34.91 -0.14
CA TYR A 264 2.57 35.85 0.25
C TYR A 264 2.57 37.16 -0.58
N GLY A 265 1.72 37.24 -1.58
CA GLY A 265 1.31 38.50 -2.20
C GLY A 265 1.97 38.87 -3.53
N TRP A 266 3.09 38.27 -3.95
CA TRP A 266 3.72 38.58 -5.23
C TRP A 266 2.77 38.31 -6.42
N LYS A 267 2.64 39.21 -7.43
CA LYS A 267 3.26 40.58 -7.53
C LYS A 267 2.31 41.70 -7.06
N CYS A 268 1.41 41.43 -6.17
CA CYS A 268 0.52 42.44 -5.62
C CYS A 268 1.20 43.23 -4.49
N ARG A 269 2.16 42.54 -3.90
CA ARG A 269 3.00 43.03 -2.79
C ARG A 269 4.48 42.76 -3.08
N GLU A 270 5.36 43.59 -2.52
CA GLU A 270 6.77 43.41 -2.30
C GLU A 270 7.01 43.75 -0.84
N GLY A 271 7.34 42.75 -0.02
CA GLY A 271 7.18 42.91 1.42
C GLY A 271 5.72 43.12 1.83
N ALA A 272 5.48 43.82 2.90
CA ALA A 272 4.16 44.26 3.31
C ALA A 272 3.61 45.43 2.46
N HIS A 273 4.32 45.85 1.43
CA HIS A 273 4.04 47.06 0.65
C HIS A 273 3.29 46.74 -0.66
N VAL A 274 2.43 47.64 -1.12
CA VAL A 274 1.73 47.50 -2.41
C VAL A 274 2.73 47.67 -3.54
N PHE A 275 2.81 46.66 -4.41
CA PHE A 275 3.64 46.76 -5.61
C PHE A 275 2.96 47.66 -6.68
N PRO A 276 3.65 48.67 -7.22
CA PRO A 276 3.01 49.73 -8.00
C PRO A 276 2.23 49.25 -9.24
N ASN A 277 2.62 48.16 -9.88
CA ASN A 277 2.02 47.63 -11.10
C ASN A 277 1.18 46.38 -10.88
N GLY A 278 0.75 46.11 -9.66
CA GLY A 278 0.16 44.82 -9.26
C GLY A 278 -1.18 44.48 -9.89
N ASN A 279 -2.04 45.47 -10.20
CA ASN A 279 -3.41 45.25 -10.71
C ASN A 279 -4.20 44.16 -9.99
N CYS A 280 -4.12 44.11 -8.66
CA CYS A 280 -4.57 42.97 -7.87
C CYS A 280 -5.98 43.22 -7.31
N THR A 281 -6.83 42.23 -7.48
CA THR A 281 -8.16 42.14 -6.86
C THR A 281 -8.20 41.24 -5.65
N ALA A 282 -7.13 40.47 -5.39
CA ALA A 282 -7.06 39.53 -4.29
C ALA A 282 -6.97 40.24 -2.94
N ILE A 283 -7.63 39.67 -1.96
CA ILE A 283 -7.59 40.10 -0.53
C ILE A 283 -7.10 38.90 0.30
N GLY A 284 -6.53 39.13 1.44
CA GLY A 284 -6.08 38.06 2.35
C GLY A 284 -4.65 37.59 2.06
N TYR A 285 -3.71 38.55 1.95
CA TYR A 285 -2.28 38.24 1.91
C TYR A 285 -1.76 37.90 3.29
N THR A 286 -0.75 37.06 3.33
CA THR A 286 0.06 36.78 4.52
C THR A 286 1.25 37.72 4.48
N ASP A 287 1.30 38.66 5.39
CA ASP A 287 2.41 39.63 5.47
C ASP A 287 3.68 38.93 6.00
N PRO A 288 4.88 39.34 5.57
CA PRO A 288 6.13 38.83 6.10
C PRO A 288 6.31 39.09 7.58
N VAL A 289 7.06 38.30 8.29
CA VAL A 289 7.40 38.53 9.71
C VAL A 289 8.59 39.47 9.87
N PHE A 290 9.32 39.69 8.81
CA PHE A 290 10.40 40.69 8.75
C PHE A 290 10.66 41.13 7.31
N GLU A 291 10.96 42.39 7.12
CA GLU A 291 11.36 42.97 5.85
C GLU A 291 12.44 44.01 6.04
N TYR A 292 13.22 44.29 5.04
CA TYR A 292 14.20 45.37 4.99
C TYR A 292 14.31 45.94 3.58
N SER A 293 14.61 47.25 3.50
CA SER A 293 14.71 47.94 2.20
C SER A 293 16.08 47.73 1.55
N HIS A 294 16.15 47.82 0.22
CA HIS A 294 17.43 47.82 -0.53
C HIS A 294 18.33 49.01 -0.16
N SER A 295 17.79 50.05 0.46
CA SER A 295 18.61 51.15 1.00
C SER A 295 19.37 50.81 2.29
N TYR A 296 19.01 49.69 2.94
CA TYR A 296 19.66 49.25 4.17
C TYR A 296 21.01 48.64 3.87
N GLN A 297 22.09 49.33 4.27
CA GLN A 297 23.51 48.89 4.14
C GLN A 297 23.89 48.36 2.73
N SER A 298 23.34 48.91 1.65
CA SER A 298 23.51 48.45 0.27
C SER A 298 23.05 46.98 0.01
N SER A 299 22.01 46.56 0.70
CA SER A 299 21.36 45.28 0.49
C SER A 299 20.68 45.23 -0.87
N CYS A 300 20.54 44.03 -1.45
CA CYS A 300 19.92 43.89 -2.76
C CYS A 300 19.29 42.53 -2.99
N SER A 301 19.58 41.50 -2.18
CA SER A 301 19.14 40.15 -2.42
C SER A 301 19.25 39.33 -1.16
N LEU A 302 18.12 39.02 -0.57
CA LEU A 302 18.02 38.13 0.59
C LEU A 302 18.46 36.70 0.23
N THR A 303 19.28 36.10 1.08
CA THR A 303 19.66 34.68 0.88
C THR A 303 18.71 33.71 1.59
N GLY A 304 18.10 34.10 2.71
CA GLY A 304 17.42 33.20 3.62
C GLY A 304 18.39 32.50 4.57
N GLY A 305 17.92 31.60 5.40
CA GLY A 305 18.73 31.05 6.46
C GLY A 305 18.18 29.89 7.25
N TYR A 306 18.65 29.72 8.50
CA TYR A 306 18.26 28.63 9.41
C TYR A 306 18.06 29.12 10.85
N ILE A 307 17.16 28.45 11.57
CA ILE A 307 17.09 28.58 13.03
C ILE A 307 18.29 27.87 13.63
N TYR A 308 19.05 28.59 14.51
CA TYR A 308 20.11 27.95 15.24
C TYR A 308 19.56 26.98 16.29
N ARG A 309 19.85 25.70 16.10
CA ARG A 309 19.50 24.61 17.03
C ARG A 309 20.74 23.80 17.41
N GLY A 310 21.92 24.39 17.21
CA GLY A 310 23.19 23.82 17.62
C GLY A 310 23.37 23.81 19.14
N THR A 311 24.39 23.09 19.58
CA THR A 311 24.63 22.82 21.00
C THR A 311 25.72 23.72 21.62
N GLN A 312 26.48 24.45 20.79
CA GLN A 312 27.69 25.16 21.22
C GLN A 312 27.44 26.58 21.69
N HIS A 313 26.36 27.23 21.28
CA HIS A 313 26.11 28.66 21.43
C HIS A 313 24.72 28.95 21.98
N SER A 314 24.60 29.02 23.32
CA SER A 314 23.30 29.19 23.98
C SER A 314 22.62 30.53 23.68
N ALA A 315 23.36 31.59 23.44
CA ALA A 315 22.78 32.90 23.11
C ALA A 315 22.18 32.98 21.71
N LEU A 316 22.54 32.04 20.81
CA LEU A 316 21.97 31.92 19.46
C LEU A 316 20.76 31.00 19.42
N TRP A 317 20.50 30.20 20.46
CA TRP A 317 19.43 29.22 20.48
C TRP A 317 18.07 29.84 20.19
N GLY A 318 17.39 29.28 19.17
CA GLY A 318 16.06 29.74 18.76
C GLY A 318 16.06 31.03 17.93
N ARG A 319 17.21 31.49 17.45
CA ARG A 319 17.29 32.60 16.53
C ARG A 319 17.34 32.13 15.10
N TYR A 320 16.54 32.71 14.22
CA TYR A 320 16.66 32.55 12.78
C TYR A 320 17.77 33.44 12.27
N LEU A 321 18.80 32.86 11.66
CA LEU A 321 19.98 33.56 11.15
C LEU A 321 19.93 33.52 9.62
N PHE A 322 20.00 34.69 8.98
CA PHE A 322 19.96 34.83 7.53
C PHE A 322 20.84 35.97 7.06
N THR A 323 21.08 36.09 5.77
CA THR A 323 21.98 37.12 5.23
C THR A 323 21.45 37.76 3.95
N ASP A 324 22.01 38.89 3.61
CA ASP A 324 21.89 39.53 2.30
C ASP A 324 23.14 39.24 1.46
N TYR A 325 22.93 38.83 0.21
CA TYR A 325 24.01 38.46 -0.72
C TYR A 325 24.95 39.62 -1.09
N CYS A 326 24.39 40.84 -1.21
CA CYS A 326 25.13 42.02 -1.63
C CYS A 326 25.91 42.68 -0.48
N SER A 327 25.24 42.87 0.63
CA SER A 327 25.83 43.55 1.80
C SER A 327 26.61 42.60 2.70
N GLY A 328 26.33 41.32 2.67
CA GLY A 328 26.90 40.31 3.57
C GLY A 328 26.48 40.43 5.02
N VAL A 329 25.51 41.32 5.32
CA VAL A 329 24.98 41.48 6.67
C VAL A 329 24.27 40.20 7.11
N ILE A 330 24.60 39.71 8.30
CA ILE A 330 23.86 38.63 8.93
C ILE A 330 22.81 39.24 9.89
N PHE A 331 21.55 38.87 9.64
CA PHE A 331 20.42 39.23 10.48
C PHE A 331 20.09 38.08 11.42
N SER A 332 19.42 38.43 12.50
CA SER A 332 18.89 37.51 13.50
C SER A 332 17.49 37.91 13.88
N LEU A 333 16.54 36.97 13.75
CA LEU A 333 15.18 37.11 14.28
C LEU A 333 15.01 36.15 15.45
N LYS A 334 14.42 36.62 16.54
CA LYS A 334 14.03 35.82 17.69
C LYS A 334 12.57 35.99 17.99
N GLN A 335 11.81 34.91 17.97
CA GLN A 335 10.40 34.96 18.37
C GLN A 335 10.29 35.27 19.86
N THR A 336 9.53 36.29 20.20
CA THR A 336 9.31 36.80 21.59
C THR A 336 7.87 36.58 22.06
N ALA A 337 6.94 36.43 21.08
CA ALA A 337 5.55 36.04 21.29
C ALA A 337 5.02 35.43 20.00
N PRO A 338 3.86 34.76 19.96
CA PRO A 338 3.27 34.24 18.74
C PRO A 338 3.24 35.32 17.65
N ASN A 339 3.92 35.07 16.53
CA ASN A 339 4.08 35.95 15.36
C ASN A 339 4.73 37.32 15.66
N VAL A 340 5.45 37.45 16.78
CA VAL A 340 6.21 38.66 17.14
C VAL A 340 7.68 38.32 17.22
N PHE A 341 8.50 39.05 16.45
CA PHE A 341 9.93 38.76 16.32
C PHE A 341 10.74 40.02 16.61
N ASP A 342 11.78 39.87 17.45
CA ASP A 342 12.82 40.87 17.64
C ASP A 342 13.90 40.67 16.59
N ALA A 343 14.19 41.69 15.82
CA ALA A 343 15.23 41.68 14.81
C ALA A 343 16.50 42.37 15.32
N ASP A 344 17.61 41.76 15.02
CA ASP A 344 18.94 42.30 15.31
C ASP A 344 19.91 42.02 14.16
N THR A 345 20.99 42.79 14.04
CA THR A 345 22.09 42.48 13.10
C THR A 345 23.30 41.99 13.87
N LEU A 346 23.85 40.91 13.39
CA LEU A 346 25.02 40.27 13.96
C LEU A 346 26.24 40.70 13.16
N ASN A 347 26.88 41.74 13.62
CA ASN A 347 28.16 42.37 13.23
C ASN A 347 28.85 42.08 11.90
N ASN A 348 29.42 43.12 11.39
CA ASN A 348 30.40 43.38 10.33
C ASN A 348 31.25 42.19 9.89
N LEU A 349 30.69 41.39 9.01
CA LEU A 349 31.46 40.46 8.21
C LEU A 349 32.13 41.23 7.05
N THR A 350 33.33 40.87 6.73
CA THR A 350 34.13 41.51 5.67
C THR A 350 33.88 40.96 4.28
N ASP A 351 33.22 39.81 4.20
CA ASP A 351 32.85 39.10 2.96
C ASP A 351 31.37 39.33 2.66
N PHE A 352 30.99 39.19 1.40
CA PHE A 352 29.64 39.24 0.87
C PHE A 352 29.50 38.07 -0.14
N GLN A 353 28.34 37.92 -0.84
CA GLN A 353 28.06 36.80 -1.72
C GLN A 353 27.86 35.45 -0.98
N TYR A 354 27.26 35.52 0.18
CA TYR A 354 26.80 34.31 0.85
C TYR A 354 25.54 33.77 0.19
N THR A 355 25.57 32.49 -0.26
CA THR A 355 24.55 31.90 -1.11
C THR A 355 23.59 31.01 -0.37
N SER A 356 23.99 30.50 0.79
CA SER A 356 23.15 29.60 1.58
C SER A 356 23.68 29.45 2.99
N PHE A 357 22.77 29.05 3.86
CA PHE A 357 23.10 28.43 5.13
C PHE A 357 22.82 26.93 5.05
N GLY A 358 23.44 26.17 5.96
CA GLY A 358 23.14 24.78 6.20
C GLY A 358 23.44 24.42 7.63
N GLU A 359 23.04 23.24 8.06
CA GLU A 359 23.33 22.78 9.42
C GLU A 359 23.97 21.37 9.39
N ASP A 360 24.77 21.08 10.41
CA ASP A 360 25.23 19.71 10.63
C ASP A 360 24.22 18.87 11.42
N ASN A 361 24.54 17.60 11.65
CA ASN A 361 23.70 16.70 12.44
C ASN A 361 23.47 17.16 13.89
N ASN A 362 24.33 18.02 14.45
CA ASN A 362 24.18 18.62 15.76
C ASN A 362 23.44 19.98 15.75
N GLY A 363 23.05 20.48 14.57
CA GLY A 363 22.38 21.77 14.39
C GLY A 363 23.33 22.99 14.42
N GLU A 364 24.66 22.76 14.30
CA GLU A 364 25.62 23.85 14.13
C GLU A 364 25.50 24.43 12.73
N ILE A 365 25.49 25.75 12.60
CA ILE A 365 25.26 26.43 11.32
C ILE A 365 26.55 26.62 10.55
N TYR A 366 26.46 26.37 9.26
CA TYR A 366 27.48 26.62 8.24
C TYR A 366 26.95 27.59 7.20
N VAL A 367 27.84 28.34 6.58
CA VAL A 367 27.52 29.36 5.56
C VAL A 367 28.34 29.09 4.30
N CYS A 368 27.68 29.10 3.16
CA CYS A 368 28.30 28.96 1.84
C CYS A 368 28.65 30.35 1.29
N TYR A 369 29.92 30.52 0.96
CA TYR A 369 30.41 31.69 0.24
C TYR A 369 30.69 31.35 -1.20
N GLN A 370 30.10 32.06 -2.15
CA GLN A 370 30.13 31.67 -3.56
C GLN A 370 31.53 31.75 -4.15
N GLY A 371 32.25 32.84 -3.84
CA GLY A 371 33.55 33.13 -4.45
C GLY A 371 33.42 33.65 -5.89
N SER A 372 34.48 34.26 -6.37
CA SER A 372 34.57 34.88 -7.71
C SER A 372 35.16 33.94 -8.78
N THR A 373 35.70 32.81 -8.39
CA THR A 373 36.32 31.81 -9.28
C THR A 373 35.80 30.41 -9.01
N THR A 374 36.12 29.44 -9.88
CA THR A 374 35.72 28.03 -9.75
C THR A 374 36.43 27.28 -8.62
N THR A 375 37.33 27.93 -7.88
CA THR A 375 38.14 27.25 -6.83
C THR A 375 38.27 28.06 -5.54
N ASN A 376 37.62 29.20 -5.43
CA ASN A 376 37.73 30.04 -4.22
C ASN A 376 36.39 30.12 -3.40
N GLY A 377 35.38 29.31 -3.76
CA GLY A 377 34.23 29.12 -2.91
C GLY A 377 34.65 28.53 -1.56
N ARG A 378 33.96 28.94 -0.50
CA ARG A 378 34.33 28.61 0.88
C ARG A 378 33.11 28.14 1.67
N ILE A 379 33.38 27.32 2.67
CA ILE A 379 32.41 26.98 3.72
C ILE A 379 32.95 27.54 5.04
N TYR A 380 32.11 28.33 5.68
CA TYR A 380 32.33 28.86 7.01
C TYR A 380 31.49 28.12 8.02
N ARG A 381 31.95 28.01 9.25
CA ARG A 381 31.12 27.66 10.42
C ARG A 381 30.89 28.91 11.23
N LEU A 382 29.63 29.13 11.60
CA LEU A 382 29.21 30.21 12.48
C LEU A 382 29.64 29.87 13.91
N THR A 383 30.26 30.81 14.60
CA THR A 383 30.73 30.68 16.00
C THR A 383 30.40 31.93 16.76
N GLU A 384 30.26 31.81 18.08
CA GLU A 384 30.12 32.93 18.99
C GLU A 384 31.47 33.12 19.74
N THR A 385 31.85 34.34 19.92
CA THR A 385 33.15 34.70 20.56
C THR A 385 33.05 35.22 21.99
N THR A 386 31.87 35.67 22.42
CA THR A 386 31.67 36.34 23.74
C THR A 386 31.14 35.40 24.81
N ASN A 387 30.43 34.36 24.46
CA ASN A 387 29.83 33.42 25.39
C ASN A 387 30.19 31.97 25.01
N CYS A 388 30.90 31.27 25.84
CA CYS A 388 31.31 29.91 25.62
C CYS A 388 30.30 28.85 26.11
N ASN A 389 29.19 29.28 26.70
CA ASN A 389 28.25 28.37 27.37
C ASN A 389 27.51 27.51 26.34
N PRO A 390 27.44 26.18 26.53
CA PRO A 390 26.69 25.30 25.66
C PRO A 390 25.18 25.44 25.89
N VAL A 391 24.40 24.92 24.97
CA VAL A 391 22.93 24.83 25.11
C VAL A 391 22.58 23.69 26.05
N ALA A 392 21.80 23.99 27.08
CA ALA A 392 21.16 22.99 27.94
C ALA A 392 19.65 23.02 27.67
N PHE A 393 19.16 22.07 26.90
CA PHE A 393 17.77 21.99 26.46
C PHE A 393 17.25 20.55 26.56
N ILE A 394 16.05 20.38 27.09
CA ILE A 394 15.37 19.08 27.22
C ILE A 394 14.10 19.08 26.36
N SER A 395 13.23 20.06 26.52
CA SER A 395 11.92 20.13 25.85
C SER A 395 11.45 21.59 25.71
N LEU A 396 10.60 21.86 24.72
CA LEU A 396 9.86 23.14 24.59
C LEU A 396 8.70 23.22 25.56
N ASN A 397 8.23 22.08 26.08
CA ASN A 397 7.12 22.02 27.02
C ASN A 397 7.64 21.81 28.44
N ASP A 398 7.02 22.44 29.42
CA ASP A 398 7.33 22.26 30.83
C ASP A 398 7.04 20.85 31.33
N THR A 399 6.25 20.08 30.59
CA THR A 399 5.91 18.68 30.90
C THR A 399 6.21 17.78 29.71
N VAL A 400 6.88 16.67 29.97
CA VAL A 400 7.16 15.61 28.99
C VAL A 400 6.42 14.36 29.46
N GLU A 401 5.49 13.88 28.63
CA GLU A 401 4.87 12.55 28.84
C GLU A 401 5.77 11.47 28.26
N SER A 402 6.06 10.43 29.03
CA SER A 402 6.89 9.31 28.59
C SER A 402 6.46 8.00 29.22
N CYS A 403 6.60 6.92 28.49
CA CYS A 403 6.25 5.59 28.96
C CYS A 403 7.40 4.97 29.76
N LYS A 404 7.07 4.17 30.75
CA LYS A 404 8.05 3.45 31.60
C LYS A 404 8.73 2.28 30.87
N PRO A 405 10.07 2.16 30.88
CA PRO A 405 11.00 3.16 31.45
C PRO A 405 11.03 4.43 30.59
N ALA A 406 10.91 5.57 31.23
CA ALA A 406 10.96 6.86 30.54
C ALA A 406 12.41 7.22 30.20
N THR A 407 12.66 7.62 28.96
CA THR A 407 13.95 8.20 28.55
C THR A 407 13.74 9.64 28.22
N VAL A 408 14.49 10.51 28.88
CA VAL A 408 14.50 11.95 28.65
C VAL A 408 15.87 12.32 28.09
N SER A 409 15.90 13.10 27.02
CA SER A 409 17.14 13.42 26.32
C SER A 409 17.42 14.91 26.36
N ALA A 410 18.65 15.27 26.68
CA ALA A 410 19.19 16.57 26.34
C ALA A 410 19.72 16.59 24.91
N LEU A 411 19.94 17.77 24.33
CA LEU A 411 20.62 17.90 23.05
C LEU A 411 22.01 17.25 23.11
N ARG A 412 22.27 16.34 22.18
CA ARG A 412 23.57 15.68 22.06
C ARG A 412 24.56 16.55 21.34
N GLY A 413 25.78 16.69 21.89
CA GLY A 413 26.90 17.38 21.27
C GLY A 413 28.22 16.64 21.47
N ASP A 414 29.10 16.63 20.45
CA ASP A 414 30.33 15.79 20.41
C ASP A 414 31.36 16.21 21.46
N THR A 415 31.32 17.46 21.94
CA THR A 415 32.28 18.02 22.91
C THR A 415 31.60 18.44 24.20
N LEU A 416 30.51 17.81 24.53
CA LEU A 416 29.71 18.12 25.73
C LEU A 416 29.76 16.99 26.76
N SER A 417 29.67 17.37 28.00
CA SER A 417 29.42 16.49 29.14
C SER A 417 28.14 16.88 29.85
N TYR A 418 27.47 15.90 30.44
CA TYR A 418 26.14 16.06 31.03
C TYR A 418 26.15 15.63 32.48
N GLN A 419 25.27 16.22 33.29
CA GLN A 419 24.95 15.80 34.62
C GLN A 419 23.49 16.13 34.92
N TRP A 420 22.71 15.10 35.20
CA TRP A 420 21.28 15.26 35.52
C TRP A 420 21.05 15.51 37.01
N TYR A 421 19.93 16.19 37.28
CA TYR A 421 19.47 16.56 38.60
C TYR A 421 17.94 16.31 38.69
N ASP A 422 17.48 15.90 39.87
CA ASP A 422 16.08 15.88 40.27
C ASP A 422 15.82 16.88 41.41
N VAL A 423 14.65 16.77 42.05
CA VAL A 423 14.27 17.63 43.22
C VAL A 423 15.17 17.40 44.43
N ASN A 424 15.85 16.25 44.52
CA ASN A 424 16.75 15.92 45.62
C ASN A 424 18.21 16.32 45.35
N GLY A 425 18.46 16.85 44.16
CA GLY A 425 19.80 17.27 43.74
C GLY A 425 20.42 16.43 42.64
N LEU A 426 21.71 16.18 42.72
CA LEU A 426 22.46 15.48 41.68
C LEU A 426 22.09 14.01 41.64
N ILE A 427 21.77 13.50 40.43
CA ILE A 427 21.54 12.08 40.19
C ILE A 427 22.87 11.40 39.90
N ASN A 428 23.35 10.58 40.84
CA ASN A 428 24.65 9.92 40.73
C ASN A 428 24.71 9.00 39.48
N GLY A 429 25.79 9.15 38.72
CA GLY A 429 26.01 8.34 37.51
C GLY A 429 25.19 8.75 36.28
N ALA A 430 24.29 9.73 36.37
CA ALA A 430 23.51 10.24 35.26
C ALA A 430 24.30 11.30 34.48
N ASN A 431 25.28 10.84 33.71
CA ASN A 431 26.24 11.66 32.98
C ASN A 431 26.15 11.49 31.45
N SER A 432 25.12 10.81 30.95
CA SER A 432 24.77 10.74 29.51
C SER A 432 23.89 11.91 29.11
N TYR A 433 23.80 12.17 27.78
CA TYR A 433 22.79 13.09 27.26
C TYR A 433 21.36 12.53 27.46
N GLU A 434 21.22 11.23 27.72
CA GLU A 434 19.94 10.58 28.04
C GLU A 434 19.90 10.21 29.52
N LEU A 435 18.73 10.44 30.12
CA LEU A 435 18.39 9.97 31.46
C LEU A 435 17.26 8.96 31.35
N ALA A 436 17.49 7.72 31.75
CA ALA A 436 16.44 6.74 31.96
C ALA A 436 15.87 6.88 33.37
N THR A 437 14.57 7.06 33.52
CA THR A 437 13.87 7.18 34.80
C THR A 437 12.60 6.32 34.84
N GLN A 438 12.25 5.87 36.04
CA GLN A 438 10.99 5.16 36.28
C GLN A 438 10.02 5.96 37.16
N GLN A 439 10.38 7.18 37.52
CA GLN A 439 9.62 8.01 38.44
C GLN A 439 9.23 9.33 37.74
N SER A 440 7.98 9.74 37.94
CA SER A 440 7.54 11.07 37.59
C SER A 440 8.17 12.12 38.50
N GLY A 441 8.62 13.23 37.95
CA GLY A 441 9.26 14.27 38.74
C GLY A 441 9.86 15.39 37.89
N TRP A 442 10.39 16.39 38.55
CA TRP A 442 11.12 17.49 37.93
C TRP A 442 12.58 17.11 37.69
N TYR A 443 13.02 17.25 36.45
CA TYR A 443 14.39 16.97 36.04
C TYR A 443 14.99 18.17 35.33
N LYS A 444 16.30 18.35 35.49
CA LYS A 444 17.12 19.32 34.74
C LYS A 444 18.50 18.75 34.48
N VAL A 445 19.15 19.27 33.47
CA VAL A 445 20.49 18.84 33.07
C VAL A 445 21.46 19.99 33.09
N LYS A 446 22.63 19.76 33.66
CA LYS A 446 23.80 20.63 33.52
C LYS A 446 24.62 20.14 32.33
N VAL A 447 24.84 21.00 31.36
CA VAL A 447 25.68 20.72 30.19
C VAL A 447 26.94 21.55 30.29
N SER A 448 28.10 20.94 30.06
CA SER A 448 29.39 21.59 30.14
C SER A 448 30.25 21.24 28.92
N LYS A 449 31.12 22.16 28.47
CA LYS A 449 32.11 21.82 27.40
C LYS A 449 33.21 20.96 27.98
N THR A 450 33.57 19.88 27.32
CA THR A 450 34.70 19.00 27.73
C THR A 450 36.04 19.69 27.66
N THR A 451 36.15 20.67 26.77
CA THR A 451 37.37 21.48 26.57
C THR A 451 37.56 22.59 27.59
N ASN A 452 36.46 23.03 28.26
CA ASN A 452 36.48 24.06 29.28
C ASN A 452 35.27 23.92 30.21
N ALA A 453 35.46 23.32 31.35
CA ALA A 453 34.42 23.03 32.32
C ALA A 453 33.75 24.30 32.93
N ASN A 454 34.37 25.47 32.81
CA ASN A 454 33.76 26.72 33.22
C ASN A 454 32.66 27.17 32.23
N CYS A 455 32.69 26.69 30.97
CA CYS A 455 31.63 26.89 29.99
C CYS A 455 30.50 25.89 30.26
N GLN A 456 29.54 26.28 31.04
CA GLN A 456 28.45 25.41 31.48
C GLN A 456 27.11 26.13 31.54
N THR A 457 26.04 25.38 31.31
CA THR A 457 24.65 25.86 31.38
C THR A 457 23.78 24.84 32.08
N MET A 458 22.82 25.29 32.87
CA MET A 458 21.77 24.48 33.46
C MET A 458 20.50 24.67 32.65
N SER A 459 19.83 23.59 32.27
CA SER A 459 18.52 23.69 31.62
C SER A 459 17.46 24.22 32.59
N ASP A 460 16.35 24.68 32.01
CA ASP A 460 15.10 24.81 32.77
C ASP A 460 14.68 23.45 33.32
N SER A 461 13.89 23.45 34.37
CA SER A 461 13.34 22.21 34.90
C SER A 461 12.14 21.76 34.09
N VAL A 462 12.11 20.50 33.70
CA VAL A 462 11.03 19.88 32.94
C VAL A 462 10.39 18.80 33.82
N TYR A 463 9.07 18.79 33.92
CA TYR A 463 8.35 17.72 34.60
C TYR A 463 8.21 16.51 33.70
N VAL A 464 8.78 15.40 34.08
CA VAL A 464 8.64 14.13 33.36
C VAL A 464 7.51 13.35 34.01
N ASN A 465 6.43 13.15 33.27
CA ASN A 465 5.29 12.35 33.70
C ASN A 465 5.43 10.93 33.14
N VAL A 466 5.93 10.04 33.99
CA VAL A 466 6.17 8.65 33.62
C VAL A 466 4.86 7.87 33.70
N ARG A 467 4.42 7.38 32.56
CA ARG A 467 3.21 6.59 32.42
C ARG A 467 3.54 5.11 32.45
N ASP A 468 2.79 4.36 33.23
CA ASP A 468 2.94 2.91 33.26
C ASP A 468 2.47 2.28 31.94
N THR A 469 3.21 1.28 31.50
CA THR A 469 2.76 0.37 30.46
C THR A 469 1.65 -0.52 31.00
N THR A 470 0.77 -0.99 30.17
CA THR A 470 -0.33 -1.87 30.56
C THR A 470 0.18 -3.30 30.71
N SER A 471 -0.09 -3.96 31.83
CA SER A 471 0.17 -5.38 31.97
C SER A 471 -0.75 -6.19 31.07
N LEU A 472 -0.17 -7.06 30.26
CA LEU A 472 -0.90 -7.92 29.33
C LEU A 472 -1.04 -9.32 29.92
N ALA A 473 -2.24 -9.87 29.87
CA ALA A 473 -2.53 -11.21 30.35
C ALA A 473 -3.07 -12.08 29.22
N LEU A 474 -2.50 -13.27 29.07
CA LEU A 474 -3.00 -14.29 28.12
C LEU A 474 -4.19 -15.02 28.74
N CYS A 475 -5.20 -15.36 27.94
CA CYS A 475 -6.28 -16.24 28.37
C CYS A 475 -5.79 -17.69 28.45
N ASN A 476 -6.43 -18.49 29.27
CA ASN A 476 -6.27 -19.95 29.30
C ASN A 476 -7.15 -20.63 28.22
N CYS A 477 -7.53 -19.90 27.18
CA CYS A 477 -8.49 -20.31 26.16
C CYS A 477 -7.83 -20.65 24.81
N ILE A 478 -6.51 -20.62 24.72
CA ILE A 478 -5.77 -20.91 23.50
C ILE A 478 -5.78 -22.41 23.25
N THR A 479 -6.55 -22.83 22.22
CA THR A 479 -6.64 -24.23 21.81
C THR A 479 -5.98 -24.41 20.44
N PRO A 480 -5.39 -25.60 20.17
CA PRO A 480 -4.88 -25.92 18.85
C PRO A 480 -5.96 -25.89 17.75
N PHE A 481 -5.58 -25.57 16.54
CA PHE A 481 -6.42 -25.64 15.33
C PHE A 481 -5.99 -26.81 14.45
N CYS A 482 -6.86 -27.17 13.52
CA CYS A 482 -6.55 -28.15 12.49
C CYS A 482 -6.30 -27.42 11.14
N ASN A 483 -5.34 -27.90 10.36
CA ASN A 483 -4.95 -27.28 9.09
C ASN A 483 -6.02 -27.34 7.99
N ASN A 484 -7.03 -28.19 8.13
CA ASN A 484 -8.16 -28.29 7.20
C ASN A 484 -9.39 -27.45 7.65
N THR A 485 -9.29 -26.76 8.75
CA THR A 485 -10.38 -25.85 9.19
C THR A 485 -10.39 -24.66 8.23
N LEU A 486 -11.32 -24.67 7.28
CA LEU A 486 -11.51 -23.56 6.35
C LEU A 486 -12.05 -22.36 7.10
N GLY A 487 -11.26 -21.30 7.20
CA GLY A 487 -11.73 -20.06 7.76
C GLY A 487 -10.65 -19.21 8.44
N THR A 488 -11.12 -18.13 9.00
CA THR A 488 -10.34 -17.22 9.84
C THR A 488 -10.83 -17.32 11.27
N GLN A 489 -9.91 -17.40 12.22
CA GLN A 489 -10.18 -17.38 13.65
C GLN A 489 -9.91 -16.00 14.21
N ALA A 490 -10.90 -15.38 14.83
CA ALA A 490 -10.70 -14.14 15.55
C ALA A 490 -9.77 -14.35 16.75
N LEU A 491 -8.73 -13.53 16.87
CA LEU A 491 -7.79 -13.53 17.99
C LEU A 491 -8.26 -12.64 19.15
N ALA A 492 -9.37 -11.94 18.96
CA ALA A 492 -9.97 -11.09 20.00
C ALA A 492 -10.26 -11.91 21.26
N GLY A 493 -9.80 -11.42 22.40
CA GLY A 493 -9.97 -12.09 23.71
C GLY A 493 -8.83 -13.02 24.11
N TYR A 494 -7.85 -13.31 23.24
CA TYR A 494 -6.68 -14.12 23.63
C TYR A 494 -5.70 -13.36 24.52
N VAL A 495 -5.71 -12.03 24.42
CA VAL A 495 -4.94 -11.14 25.29
C VAL A 495 -5.85 -10.07 25.88
N SER A 496 -5.65 -9.79 27.18
CA SER A 496 -6.34 -8.71 27.91
C SER A 496 -5.32 -7.62 28.30
N PRO A 497 -5.67 -6.33 28.20
CA PRO A 497 -6.91 -5.78 27.70
C PRO A 497 -7.06 -5.92 26.17
N ALA A 498 -8.29 -5.86 25.69
CA ALA A 498 -8.60 -5.86 24.27
C ALA A 498 -8.26 -4.51 23.60
N GLY A 499 -8.25 -4.48 22.26
CA GLY A 499 -8.03 -3.25 21.47
C GLY A 499 -6.62 -3.08 20.92
N GLY A 500 -5.73 -4.04 21.17
CA GLY A 500 -4.41 -4.09 20.52
C GLY A 500 -4.44 -4.75 19.14
N VAL A 501 -3.28 -4.86 18.53
CA VAL A 501 -3.07 -5.41 17.19
C VAL A 501 -2.29 -6.72 17.29
N TYR A 502 -2.84 -7.75 16.66
CA TYR A 502 -2.16 -9.04 16.51
C TYR A 502 -1.36 -9.06 15.20
N SER A 503 -0.19 -9.70 15.26
CA SER A 503 0.71 -9.88 14.12
C SER A 503 1.44 -11.21 14.17
N GLY A 504 1.91 -11.69 13.04
CA GLY A 504 2.62 -12.95 12.89
C GLY A 504 2.24 -13.64 11.58
N THR A 505 2.94 -14.73 11.25
CA THR A 505 2.62 -15.51 10.05
C THR A 505 1.19 -16.05 10.13
N GLY A 506 0.40 -15.83 9.09
CA GLY A 506 -1.01 -16.24 9.04
C GLY A 506 -1.98 -15.28 9.73
N VAL A 507 -1.50 -14.14 10.26
CA VAL A 507 -2.35 -13.13 10.91
C VAL A 507 -2.60 -11.95 9.97
N ALA A 508 -3.88 -11.62 9.79
CA ALA A 508 -4.32 -10.39 9.12
C ALA A 508 -5.59 -9.86 9.80
N ASN A 509 -5.72 -8.55 9.95
CA ASN A 509 -6.89 -7.88 10.53
C ASN A 509 -7.31 -8.46 11.90
N ASN A 510 -6.36 -8.78 12.77
CA ASN A 510 -6.57 -9.43 14.07
C ASN A 510 -7.27 -10.81 13.99
N GLN A 511 -7.11 -11.48 12.88
CA GLN A 511 -7.60 -12.85 12.66
C GLN A 511 -6.44 -13.74 12.22
N PHE A 512 -6.44 -14.99 12.65
CA PHE A 512 -5.53 -16.03 12.17
C PHE A 512 -6.22 -16.85 11.10
N THR A 513 -5.60 -17.04 9.94
CA THR A 513 -6.10 -17.94 8.90
C THR A 513 -5.40 -19.29 8.97
N THR A 514 -6.17 -20.36 9.01
CA THR A 514 -5.66 -21.73 8.91
C THR A 514 -5.46 -22.18 7.45
N LEU A 515 -6.02 -21.43 6.52
CA LEU A 515 -5.91 -21.73 5.09
C LEU A 515 -4.44 -21.62 4.63
N ASN A 516 -3.92 -22.69 4.02
CA ASN A 516 -2.54 -22.83 3.56
C ASN A 516 -1.47 -22.77 4.67
N GLN A 517 -1.86 -22.97 5.92
CA GLN A 517 -0.88 -23.13 6.99
C GLN A 517 -0.47 -24.60 7.15
N SER A 518 0.82 -24.85 7.20
CA SER A 518 1.36 -26.17 7.56
C SER A 518 1.15 -26.45 9.04
N ALA A 519 1.13 -27.71 9.44
CA ALA A 519 1.16 -28.06 10.86
C ALA A 519 2.43 -27.51 11.54
N GLY A 520 2.27 -26.98 12.75
CA GLY A 520 3.36 -26.37 13.51
C GLY A 520 2.91 -25.33 14.52
N ASN A 521 3.89 -24.70 15.16
CA ASN A 521 3.65 -23.62 16.11
C ASN A 521 3.90 -22.27 15.45
N TYR A 522 2.90 -21.40 15.49
CA TYR A 522 2.94 -20.03 14.98
C TYR A 522 3.06 -19.06 16.15
N ASN A 523 4.13 -18.27 16.16
CA ASN A 523 4.30 -17.24 17.18
C ASN A 523 3.46 -16.01 16.81
N ILE A 524 2.46 -15.72 17.63
CA ILE A 524 1.56 -14.59 17.47
C ILE A 524 1.98 -13.49 18.45
N ALA A 525 2.35 -12.35 17.95
CA ALA A 525 2.64 -11.16 18.73
C ALA A 525 1.38 -10.31 18.90
N TYR A 526 1.25 -9.69 20.06
CA TYR A 526 0.20 -8.73 20.37
C TYR A 526 0.81 -7.44 20.87
N ALA A 527 0.46 -6.33 20.23
CA ALA A 527 0.86 -4.97 20.62
C ALA A 527 -0.37 -4.19 21.08
N TYR A 528 -0.30 -3.66 22.28
CA TYR A 528 -1.37 -2.83 22.85
C TYR A 528 -0.84 -1.44 23.16
N THR A 529 -1.58 -0.42 22.77
CA THR A 529 -1.28 0.98 23.09
C THR A 529 -2.37 1.49 24.03
N ASN A 530 -1.98 1.94 25.21
CA ASN A 530 -2.94 2.46 26.18
C ASN A 530 -3.36 3.92 25.87
N GLN A 531 -4.26 4.48 26.65
CA GLN A 531 -4.77 5.86 26.49
C GLN A 531 -3.70 6.95 26.56
N TYR A 532 -2.51 6.62 27.06
CA TYR A 532 -1.36 7.53 27.17
C TYR A 532 -0.36 7.35 26.03
N GLY A 533 -0.66 6.47 25.06
CA GLY A 533 0.24 6.13 23.97
C GLY A 533 1.32 5.11 24.32
N CYS A 534 1.31 4.53 25.55
CA CYS A 534 2.32 3.57 25.98
C CYS A 534 2.03 2.19 25.42
N GLN A 535 3.03 1.63 24.75
CA GLN A 535 2.95 0.32 24.13
C GLN A 535 3.37 -0.78 25.09
N SER A 536 2.65 -1.88 25.04
CA SER A 536 2.96 -3.14 25.70
C SER A 536 2.94 -4.26 24.66
N HIS A 537 3.84 -5.20 24.76
CA HIS A 537 3.97 -6.32 23.85
C HIS A 537 3.93 -7.63 24.61
N THR A 538 3.29 -8.62 24.03
CA THR A 538 3.37 -10.02 24.45
C THR A 538 3.30 -10.92 23.24
N SER A 539 3.65 -12.19 23.41
CA SER A 539 3.48 -13.20 22.35
C SER A 539 3.07 -14.52 22.93
N PHE A 540 2.43 -15.34 22.12
CA PHE A 540 2.03 -16.70 22.47
C PHE A 540 2.15 -17.60 21.24
N ALA A 541 2.27 -18.90 21.49
CA ALA A 541 2.30 -19.91 20.44
C ALA A 541 0.87 -20.37 20.14
N LEU A 542 0.51 -20.38 18.86
CA LEU A 542 -0.72 -20.97 18.35
C LEU A 542 -0.35 -22.24 17.57
N THR A 543 -0.87 -23.39 18.01
CA THR A 543 -0.55 -24.67 17.39
C THR A 543 -1.56 -24.99 16.30
N VAL A 544 -1.08 -25.33 15.12
CA VAL A 544 -1.87 -25.91 14.03
C VAL A 544 -1.48 -27.38 13.92
N ASN A 545 -2.44 -28.25 14.08
CA ASN A 545 -2.27 -29.70 13.97
C ASN A 545 -2.56 -30.15 12.53
N ASP A 546 -1.83 -31.16 12.09
CA ASP A 546 -2.13 -31.82 10.82
C ASP A 546 -3.41 -32.67 10.97
N THR A 547 -4.17 -32.77 9.91
CA THR A 547 -5.25 -33.74 9.81
C THR A 547 -4.71 -35.09 9.34
N SER A 548 -5.31 -36.16 9.80
CA SER A 548 -4.95 -37.50 9.34
C SER A 548 -5.24 -37.66 7.85
N ALA A 549 -4.23 -38.10 7.10
CA ALA A 549 -4.43 -38.49 5.70
C ALA A 549 -5.33 -39.73 5.65
N LEU A 550 -6.43 -39.64 4.89
CA LEU A 550 -7.34 -40.75 4.68
C LEU A 550 -7.03 -41.45 3.37
N THR A 551 -6.96 -42.80 3.40
CA THR A 551 -6.70 -43.59 2.21
C THR A 551 -7.84 -44.60 2.00
N VAL A 552 -8.48 -44.52 0.85
CA VAL A 552 -9.46 -45.55 0.42
C VAL A 552 -8.68 -46.74 -0.12
N ILE A 553 -8.87 -47.93 0.48
CA ILE A 553 -8.30 -49.17 0.01
C ILE A 553 -9.07 -49.64 -1.25
N SER A 554 -8.38 -50.21 -2.20
CA SER A 554 -9.01 -50.75 -3.41
C SER A 554 -10.09 -51.78 -3.08
N ILE A 555 -11.32 -51.52 -3.49
CA ILE A 555 -12.49 -52.36 -3.25
C ILE A 555 -13.22 -52.65 -4.55
N ASN A 556 -14.06 -53.71 -4.56
CA ASN A 556 -15.12 -53.79 -5.52
C ASN A 556 -16.15 -52.73 -5.17
N ASN A 557 -16.24 -51.68 -5.98
CA ASN A 557 -17.14 -50.54 -5.71
C ASN A 557 -18.45 -50.64 -6.53
N LYS A 558 -18.74 -51.79 -7.13
CA LYS A 558 -19.92 -52.04 -7.98
C LYS A 558 -20.91 -52.95 -7.27
N TYR A 559 -22.10 -52.49 -7.15
CA TYR A 559 -23.22 -53.20 -6.50
C TYR A 559 -24.47 -53.15 -7.38
N CYS A 560 -25.36 -54.12 -7.19
CA CYS A 560 -26.68 -54.03 -7.79
C CYS A 560 -27.70 -53.40 -6.80
N ALA A 561 -28.67 -52.75 -7.35
CA ALA A 561 -29.71 -52.07 -6.51
C ALA A 561 -30.52 -53.07 -5.66
N ASP A 562 -30.49 -54.36 -5.98
CA ASP A 562 -31.10 -55.44 -5.24
C ASP A 562 -30.13 -56.25 -4.38
N ASP A 563 -28.84 -55.88 -4.37
CA ASP A 563 -27.87 -56.54 -3.46
C ASP A 563 -28.26 -56.30 -1.99
N SER A 564 -27.91 -57.30 -1.17
CA SER A 564 -28.00 -57.11 0.30
C SER A 564 -27.07 -56.06 0.80
N ALA A 565 -27.40 -55.40 1.90
CA ALA A 565 -26.59 -54.39 2.54
C ALA A 565 -25.17 -54.89 2.87
N VAL A 566 -24.15 -54.10 2.59
CA VAL A 566 -22.72 -54.42 2.64
C VAL A 566 -22.01 -53.61 3.68
N SER A 567 -21.06 -54.24 4.40
CA SER A 567 -20.21 -53.49 5.35
C SER A 567 -19.08 -52.76 4.61
N LEU A 568 -18.96 -51.47 4.88
CA LEU A 568 -17.84 -50.60 4.46
C LEU A 568 -16.71 -50.57 5.47
N SER A 569 -16.81 -51.36 6.56
CA SER A 569 -15.79 -51.41 7.61
C SER A 569 -14.44 -51.83 7.04
N GLY A 570 -13.39 -51.04 7.28
CA GLY A 570 -12.02 -51.34 6.84
C GLY A 570 -11.66 -50.80 5.44
N ILE A 571 -12.61 -50.21 4.72
CA ILE A 571 -12.36 -49.66 3.37
C ILE A 571 -11.52 -48.38 3.41
N VAL A 572 -11.59 -47.64 4.48
CA VAL A 572 -10.79 -46.42 4.66
C VAL A 572 -9.84 -46.59 5.84
N GLN A 573 -8.62 -46.13 5.70
CA GLN A 573 -7.60 -46.01 6.76
C GLN A 573 -7.31 -44.57 7.07
N PRO A 574 -7.07 -44.23 8.35
CA PRO A 574 -7.11 -45.06 9.55
C PRO A 574 -8.54 -45.49 9.93
N LEU A 575 -8.64 -46.61 10.67
CA LEU A 575 -9.90 -47.15 11.17
C LEU A 575 -10.47 -46.27 12.33
N GLY A 576 -11.75 -46.40 12.62
CA GLY A 576 -12.40 -45.72 13.75
C GLY A 576 -13.18 -44.45 13.37
N GLY A 577 -13.21 -44.07 12.09
CA GLY A 577 -14.13 -43.06 11.58
C GLY A 577 -15.53 -43.67 11.29
N LEU A 578 -16.45 -42.78 10.90
CA LEU A 578 -17.84 -43.11 10.67
C LEU A 578 -18.22 -42.78 9.23
N TYR A 579 -18.95 -43.67 8.60
CA TYR A 579 -19.63 -43.40 7.32
C TYR A 579 -21.01 -42.81 7.61
N TYR A 580 -21.37 -41.77 6.90
CA TYR A 580 -22.68 -41.14 7.11
C TYR A 580 -23.31 -40.68 5.78
N SER A 581 -24.47 -41.24 5.52
CA SER A 581 -25.33 -40.81 4.43
C SER A 581 -26.72 -41.44 4.65
N GLY A 582 -27.75 -41.00 3.92
CA GLY A 582 -29.11 -41.59 4.04
C GLY A 582 -29.24 -43.03 3.65
N PHE A 583 -28.19 -43.61 3.01
CA PHE A 583 -28.15 -45.01 2.55
C PHE A 583 -27.05 -45.83 3.28
N VAL A 584 -26.52 -45.29 4.40
CA VAL A 584 -25.63 -46.04 5.31
C VAL A 584 -26.29 -46.12 6.68
N THR A 585 -26.27 -47.31 7.25
CA THR A 585 -26.80 -47.57 8.62
C THR A 585 -25.69 -48.15 9.51
N ASN A 586 -25.87 -47.98 10.85
CA ASN A 586 -24.89 -48.45 11.84
C ASN A 586 -23.46 -48.01 11.49
N ASP A 587 -23.32 -46.78 10.97
CA ASP A 587 -22.05 -46.10 10.69
C ASP A 587 -21.10 -46.82 9.71
N SER A 588 -21.54 -47.91 9.10
CA SER A 588 -20.71 -48.66 8.14
C SER A 588 -21.46 -49.59 7.20
N ILE A 589 -22.78 -49.71 7.31
CA ILE A 589 -23.56 -50.64 6.50
C ILE A 589 -24.22 -49.91 5.33
N PHE A 590 -23.67 -50.03 4.15
CA PHE A 590 -24.21 -49.45 2.92
C PHE A 590 -25.31 -50.31 2.36
N ASN A 591 -26.44 -49.71 2.03
CA ASN A 591 -27.60 -50.35 1.41
C ASN A 591 -27.77 -49.86 -0.03
N PRO A 592 -27.42 -50.67 -1.02
CA PRO A 592 -27.56 -50.34 -2.43
C PRO A 592 -29.01 -50.04 -2.86
N ALA A 593 -29.97 -50.76 -2.28
CA ALA A 593 -31.38 -50.52 -2.60
C ALA A 593 -31.87 -49.10 -2.16
N VAL A 594 -31.36 -48.62 -1.07
CA VAL A 594 -31.69 -47.26 -0.54
C VAL A 594 -30.92 -46.19 -1.30
N ALA A 595 -29.68 -46.45 -1.70
CA ALA A 595 -28.87 -45.53 -2.49
C ALA A 595 -29.47 -45.28 -3.88
N GLY A 596 -30.12 -46.30 -4.44
CA GLY A 596 -30.64 -46.23 -5.80
C GLY A 596 -29.55 -46.28 -6.87
N VAL A 597 -29.98 -46.43 -8.14
CA VAL A 597 -29.08 -46.54 -9.29
C VAL A 597 -28.30 -45.22 -9.50
N GLY A 598 -26.99 -45.36 -9.63
CA GLY A 598 -26.08 -44.22 -9.82
C GLY A 598 -24.80 -44.29 -8.98
N ILE A 599 -24.09 -43.22 -8.88
CA ILE A 599 -22.92 -43.12 -8.00
C ILE A 599 -23.38 -42.65 -6.63
N ALA A 600 -23.20 -43.49 -5.64
CA ALA A 600 -23.42 -43.18 -4.22
C ALA A 600 -22.11 -42.68 -3.63
N ASN A 601 -22.02 -41.35 -3.39
CA ASN A 601 -20.87 -40.69 -2.78
C ASN A 601 -21.03 -40.78 -1.27
N VAL A 602 -20.25 -41.66 -0.62
CA VAL A 602 -20.35 -41.95 0.83
C VAL A 602 -19.22 -41.29 1.58
N PRO A 603 -19.47 -40.22 2.36
CA PRO A 603 -18.45 -39.62 3.17
C PRO A 603 -18.06 -40.50 4.38
N TYR A 604 -16.77 -40.60 4.60
CA TYR A 604 -16.14 -41.16 5.79
C TYR A 604 -15.46 -40.05 6.57
N ALA A 605 -15.89 -39.83 7.79
CA ALA A 605 -15.31 -38.84 8.69
C ALA A 605 -14.48 -39.52 9.78
N TYR A 606 -13.24 -39.13 9.90
CA TYR A 606 -12.32 -39.61 10.94
C TYR A 606 -11.85 -38.41 11.79
N THR A 607 -11.93 -38.55 13.10
CA THR A 607 -11.42 -37.56 14.05
C THR A 607 -10.22 -38.14 14.77
N ASP A 608 -9.07 -37.48 14.66
CA ASP A 608 -7.84 -37.94 15.28
C ASP A 608 -7.72 -37.60 16.78
N ASN A 609 -6.60 -37.97 17.39
CA ASN A 609 -6.35 -37.70 18.82
C ASN A 609 -6.19 -36.18 19.13
N ASN A 610 -6.02 -35.35 18.14
CA ASN A 610 -5.96 -33.88 18.25
C ASN A 610 -7.33 -33.23 18.00
N ASN A 611 -8.41 -34.01 17.89
CA ASN A 611 -9.74 -33.59 17.47
C ASN A 611 -9.79 -32.99 16.05
N CYS A 612 -8.83 -33.32 15.19
CA CYS A 612 -8.84 -32.92 13.80
C CYS A 612 -9.64 -33.92 12.96
N GLN A 613 -10.68 -33.42 12.34
CA GLN A 613 -11.55 -34.21 11.48
C GLN A 613 -11.05 -34.17 10.04
N SER A 614 -10.87 -35.36 9.45
CA SER A 614 -10.66 -35.57 8.02
C SER A 614 -11.88 -36.22 7.40
N ILE A 615 -12.20 -35.85 6.17
CA ILE A 615 -13.29 -36.46 5.40
C ILE A 615 -12.76 -36.91 4.06
N VAL A 616 -13.09 -38.15 3.69
CA VAL A 616 -12.88 -38.66 2.34
C VAL A 616 -14.19 -39.24 1.82
N TYR A 617 -14.39 -39.18 0.54
CA TYR A 617 -15.59 -39.72 -0.10
C TYR A 617 -15.26 -41.02 -0.77
N VAL A 618 -16.10 -42.03 -0.54
CA VAL A 618 -16.03 -43.32 -1.18
C VAL A 618 -17.14 -43.40 -2.23
N ASP A 619 -16.76 -43.50 -3.50
CA ASP A 619 -17.70 -43.60 -4.61
C ASP A 619 -18.08 -45.04 -4.83
N LEU A 620 -19.34 -45.38 -4.60
CA LEU A 620 -19.89 -46.70 -4.83
C LEU A 620 -20.88 -46.62 -6.00
N GLU A 621 -20.66 -47.44 -7.01
CA GLU A 621 -21.50 -47.48 -8.21
C GLU A 621 -22.62 -48.47 -8.02
N VAL A 622 -23.88 -48.03 -8.08
CA VAL A 622 -25.05 -48.91 -8.01
C VAL A 622 -25.66 -49.05 -9.38
N GLY A 623 -25.65 -50.25 -9.90
CA GLY A 623 -26.25 -50.62 -11.19
C GLY A 623 -27.68 -51.10 -11.03
N ALA A 624 -28.49 -50.83 -12.04
CA ALA A 624 -29.79 -51.48 -12.16
C ALA A 624 -29.68 -52.87 -12.78
N ALA A 625 -30.54 -53.75 -12.37
CA ALA A 625 -30.85 -54.93 -13.18
C ALA A 625 -31.27 -54.48 -14.58
N THR A 626 -30.76 -55.15 -15.59
CA THR A 626 -31.08 -54.75 -16.96
C THR A 626 -32.51 -55.14 -17.30
N VAL A 627 -33.30 -54.18 -17.78
CA VAL A 627 -34.60 -54.48 -18.29
C VAL A 627 -34.45 -55.33 -19.57
N LEU A 628 -34.90 -56.56 -19.49
CA LEU A 628 -34.90 -57.46 -20.63
C LEU A 628 -36.17 -57.22 -21.44
N THR A 629 -36.01 -57.16 -22.74
CA THR A 629 -37.14 -57.02 -23.66
C THR A 629 -37.16 -58.18 -24.62
N SER A 630 -38.17 -59.09 -24.46
CA SER A 630 -38.38 -60.12 -25.45
C SER A 630 -39.23 -59.59 -26.60
N THR A 631 -38.80 -59.87 -27.81
CA THR A 631 -39.46 -59.46 -29.05
C THR A 631 -40.53 -60.45 -29.49
N ILE A 632 -40.81 -61.45 -28.66
CA ILE A 632 -41.71 -62.54 -29.00
C ILE A 632 -42.94 -62.50 -28.10
N THR A 633 -44.08 -62.41 -28.76
CA THR A 633 -45.36 -62.74 -28.19
C THR A 633 -45.52 -64.25 -28.17
N ALA A 634 -46.25 -64.76 -27.18
CA ALA A 634 -46.58 -66.22 -27.10
C ALA A 634 -47.06 -66.74 -28.45
N ASN A 635 -46.37 -67.69 -29.00
CA ASN A 635 -46.66 -68.36 -30.29
C ASN A 635 -46.81 -69.85 -30.11
N ASP A 636 -47.74 -70.41 -30.86
CA ASP A 636 -47.87 -71.78 -30.98
C ASP A 636 -46.86 -72.27 -32.01
N TYR A 637 -46.07 -73.24 -31.64
CA TYR A 637 -45.10 -73.94 -32.56
C TYR A 637 -45.55 -75.38 -32.83
N CYS A 638 -45.36 -75.84 -34.07
CA CYS A 638 -45.58 -77.26 -34.38
C CYS A 638 -44.51 -78.12 -33.71
N ILE A 639 -44.93 -79.27 -33.21
CA ILE A 639 -44.00 -80.24 -32.66
C ILE A 639 -42.96 -80.74 -33.67
N ASP A 640 -43.34 -80.72 -34.91
CA ASP A 640 -42.50 -81.17 -36.06
C ASP A 640 -41.82 -79.98 -36.78
N ALA A 641 -41.89 -78.77 -36.21
CA ALA A 641 -41.15 -77.65 -36.69
C ALA A 641 -39.66 -77.79 -36.44
N ASN A 642 -38.88 -77.33 -37.39
CA ASN A 642 -37.42 -77.35 -37.22
C ASN A 642 -36.98 -76.54 -35.97
N ASP A 643 -35.88 -77.00 -35.34
CA ASP A 643 -35.17 -76.30 -34.31
C ASP A 643 -34.81 -74.93 -34.82
N PHE A 644 -34.95 -73.90 -33.99
CA PHE A 644 -34.59 -72.50 -34.34
C PHE A 644 -33.77 -71.85 -33.30
N SER A 645 -32.92 -70.92 -33.78
CA SER A 645 -32.05 -70.10 -32.89
C SER A 645 -32.86 -68.97 -32.20
N MET A 646 -32.67 -68.91 -30.92
CA MET A 646 -33.27 -67.83 -30.08
C MET A 646 -32.33 -66.60 -29.95
N VAL A 647 -31.18 -66.59 -30.65
CA VAL A 647 -30.26 -65.43 -30.62
C VAL A 647 -30.97 -64.18 -31.08
N GLY A 648 -30.97 -63.20 -30.25
CA GLY A 648 -31.61 -61.91 -30.50
C GLY A 648 -33.13 -61.82 -30.13
N PHE A 649 -33.66 -62.85 -29.56
CA PHE A 649 -35.08 -62.91 -29.11
C PHE A 649 -35.26 -62.05 -27.85
N VAL A 650 -34.23 -61.91 -27.05
CA VAL A 650 -34.22 -61.04 -25.88
C VAL A 650 -33.09 -60.03 -26.04
N THR A 651 -33.34 -58.80 -25.75
CA THR A 651 -32.38 -57.68 -25.77
C THR A 651 -32.18 -57.22 -24.36
N PRO A 652 -30.91 -56.95 -23.94
CA PRO A 652 -29.65 -57.09 -24.66
C PRO A 652 -29.33 -58.59 -24.90
N THR A 653 -28.50 -58.89 -25.95
CA THR A 653 -27.98 -60.20 -26.25
C THR A 653 -26.80 -60.56 -25.34
N GLY A 654 -26.46 -61.85 -25.25
CA GLY A 654 -25.29 -62.31 -24.47
C GLY A 654 -25.66 -63.08 -23.18
N GLY A 655 -26.95 -63.17 -22.88
CA GLY A 655 -27.44 -63.98 -21.80
C GLY A 655 -27.55 -65.50 -22.21
N VAL A 656 -27.96 -66.32 -21.28
CA VAL A 656 -28.07 -67.78 -21.45
C VAL A 656 -29.52 -68.17 -21.42
N TYR A 657 -29.89 -68.95 -22.46
CA TYR A 657 -31.23 -69.57 -22.52
C TYR A 657 -31.21 -70.87 -21.76
N SER A 658 -32.32 -71.22 -21.08
CA SER A 658 -32.52 -72.40 -20.35
C SER A 658 -34.01 -72.74 -20.30
N GLY A 659 -34.39 -73.99 -20.10
CA GLY A 659 -35.77 -74.40 -20.03
C GLY A 659 -36.07 -75.69 -20.82
N ASN A 660 -37.34 -76.03 -20.83
CA ASN A 660 -37.78 -77.27 -21.52
C ASN A 660 -37.66 -77.10 -23.06
N GLY A 661 -36.96 -78.02 -23.75
CA GLY A 661 -36.71 -77.97 -25.18
C GLY A 661 -35.56 -77.02 -25.60
N VAL A 662 -34.77 -76.42 -24.62
CA VAL A 662 -33.68 -75.51 -24.87
C VAL A 662 -32.34 -76.23 -24.82
N SER A 663 -31.54 -76.01 -25.85
CA SER A 663 -30.15 -76.46 -25.88
C SER A 663 -29.26 -75.28 -26.37
N GLY A 664 -28.45 -74.76 -25.50
CA GLY A 664 -27.73 -73.52 -25.79
C GLY A 664 -28.66 -72.35 -26.21
N ASN A 665 -28.46 -71.83 -27.42
CA ASN A 665 -29.34 -70.73 -27.93
C ASN A 665 -30.39 -71.24 -28.92
N THR A 666 -30.66 -72.55 -28.93
CA THR A 666 -31.60 -73.24 -29.85
C THR A 666 -32.79 -73.75 -29.05
N PHE A 667 -33.98 -73.54 -29.57
CA PHE A 667 -35.20 -74.18 -29.08
C PHE A 667 -35.63 -75.23 -30.06
N SER A 668 -35.94 -76.44 -29.54
CA SER A 668 -36.42 -77.59 -30.27
C SER A 668 -37.84 -77.91 -29.86
N PRO A 669 -38.87 -77.55 -30.67
CA PRO A 669 -40.24 -77.95 -30.39
C PRO A 669 -40.42 -79.46 -30.17
N ALA A 670 -39.64 -80.26 -30.92
CA ALA A 670 -39.68 -81.71 -30.75
C ALA A 670 -39.17 -82.17 -29.37
N ALA A 671 -38.09 -81.58 -28.87
CA ALA A 671 -37.55 -81.85 -27.53
C ALA A 671 -38.40 -81.31 -26.41
N ALA A 672 -39.10 -80.20 -26.62
CA ALA A 672 -40.04 -79.58 -25.64
C ALA A 672 -41.31 -80.43 -25.45
N GLY A 673 -41.79 -81.14 -26.50
CA GLY A 673 -43.02 -81.94 -26.48
C GLY A 673 -44.26 -81.04 -26.54
N VAL A 674 -45.46 -81.63 -26.85
CA VAL A 674 -46.69 -80.88 -26.91
C VAL A 674 -47.10 -80.39 -25.56
N GLY A 675 -47.38 -79.08 -25.46
CA GLY A 675 -47.78 -78.42 -24.26
C GLY A 675 -47.00 -77.05 -24.03
N ALA A 676 -47.23 -76.46 -22.90
CA ALA A 676 -46.53 -75.25 -22.56
C ALA A 676 -45.02 -75.47 -22.29
N ALA A 677 -44.20 -74.70 -23.01
CA ALA A 677 -42.75 -74.73 -22.82
C ALA A 677 -42.31 -73.35 -22.27
N THR A 678 -41.67 -73.40 -21.12
CA THR A 678 -41.17 -72.19 -20.49
C THR A 678 -39.66 -72.10 -20.74
N VAL A 679 -39.23 -71.02 -21.36
CA VAL A 679 -37.82 -70.63 -21.62
C VAL A 679 -37.41 -69.47 -20.74
N TYR A 680 -36.35 -69.60 -20.06
CA TYR A 680 -35.74 -68.55 -19.26
C TYR A 680 -34.56 -67.95 -20.00
N TYR A 681 -34.35 -66.66 -19.90
CA TYR A 681 -33.19 -65.96 -20.39
C TYR A 681 -32.53 -65.27 -19.25
N ASP A 682 -31.36 -65.69 -18.83
CA ASP A 682 -30.58 -65.10 -17.75
C ASP A 682 -29.49 -64.26 -18.34
N TYR A 683 -29.48 -62.98 -17.96
CA TYR A 683 -28.51 -62.02 -18.41
C TYR A 683 -27.84 -61.36 -17.20
N THR A 684 -26.53 -61.24 -17.24
CA THR A 684 -25.77 -60.48 -16.23
C THR A 684 -25.07 -59.33 -16.93
N ASN A 685 -25.34 -58.13 -16.49
CA ASN A 685 -24.74 -56.93 -17.07
C ASN A 685 -23.29 -56.71 -16.58
N SER A 686 -22.64 -55.64 -17.06
CA SER A 686 -21.28 -55.32 -16.68
C SER A 686 -21.10 -54.90 -15.20
N PHE A 687 -22.19 -54.63 -14.48
CA PHE A 687 -22.18 -54.43 -13.02
C PHE A 687 -22.24 -55.78 -12.25
N GLY A 688 -22.56 -56.86 -12.90
CA GLY A 688 -22.81 -58.14 -12.25
C GLY A 688 -24.29 -58.34 -11.89
N CYS A 689 -25.17 -57.43 -12.27
CA CYS A 689 -26.58 -57.53 -11.94
C CYS A 689 -27.28 -58.51 -12.87
N ALA A 690 -27.89 -59.52 -12.25
CA ALA A 690 -28.60 -60.53 -12.95
C ALA A 690 -30.03 -60.13 -13.26
N SER A 691 -30.49 -60.45 -14.46
CA SER A 691 -31.87 -60.25 -14.87
C SER A 691 -32.36 -61.55 -15.54
N ARG A 692 -33.58 -61.89 -15.28
CA ARG A 692 -34.21 -63.04 -15.94
C ARG A 692 -35.49 -62.61 -16.64
N ASP A 693 -35.62 -62.99 -17.87
CA ASP A 693 -36.89 -62.92 -18.60
C ASP A 693 -37.45 -64.36 -18.81
N THR A 694 -38.75 -64.44 -18.90
CA THR A 694 -39.43 -65.70 -19.04
C THR A 694 -40.34 -65.69 -20.26
N ILE A 695 -40.08 -66.57 -21.21
CA ILE A 695 -40.82 -66.69 -22.46
C ILE A 695 -41.66 -67.95 -22.36
N GLY A 696 -42.95 -67.84 -22.49
CA GLY A 696 -43.86 -68.92 -22.57
C GLY A 696 -44.23 -69.20 -23.98
N TRP A 697 -44.00 -70.40 -24.43
CA TRP A 697 -44.44 -70.95 -25.75
C TRP A 697 -45.35 -72.09 -25.56
N ASN A 698 -46.16 -72.36 -26.60
CA ASN A 698 -47.04 -73.57 -26.63
C ASN A 698 -46.66 -74.43 -27.88
N VAL A 699 -46.33 -75.67 -27.69
CA VAL A 699 -46.04 -76.52 -28.75
C VAL A 699 -47.29 -77.28 -29.17
N ILE A 700 -47.73 -76.99 -30.38
CA ILE A 700 -48.98 -77.50 -30.94
C ILE A 700 -48.73 -77.99 -32.36
N ALA A 701 -49.80 -78.37 -33.06
CA ALA A 701 -49.81 -78.81 -34.41
C ALA A 701 -50.31 -77.72 -35.37
N CYS A 702 -49.58 -76.63 -35.66
CA CYS A 702 -49.34 -75.48 -36.59
C CYS A 702 -50.30 -74.55 -37.33
N THR A 703 -49.85 -73.07 -37.49
CA THR A 703 -49.62 -72.05 -38.59
C THR A 703 -49.89 -70.52 -38.37
N GLY A 704 -49.15 -69.25 -38.84
CA GLY A 704 -48.63 -67.89 -38.67
C GLY A 704 -48.82 -66.48 -39.20
N ILE A 705 -48.11 -65.12 -38.98
CA ILE A 705 -47.59 -63.75 -39.56
C ILE A 705 -47.86 -62.25 -39.18
N ASN A 706 -47.07 -60.88 -39.19
CA ASN A 706 -46.48 -59.44 -39.32
C ASN A 706 -46.88 -57.89 -39.17
N GLU A 707 -46.15 -56.60 -38.91
CA GLU A 707 -45.31 -55.36 -38.94
C GLU A 707 -45.47 -53.75 -38.99
N LEU A 708 -44.55 -52.42 -38.51
CA LEU A 708 -43.89 -51.05 -38.82
C LEU A 708 -43.96 -49.57 -38.28
N LYS A 709 -43.24 -48.15 -38.51
CA LYS A 709 -42.47 -46.95 -37.95
C LYS A 709 -42.31 -45.41 -38.33
N SER A 710 -41.42 -44.18 -37.66
CA SER A 710 -40.65 -42.88 -37.98
C SER A 710 -40.11 -41.60 -37.21
N GLU A 711 -39.63 -39.99 -37.24
CA GLU A 711 -38.48 -39.05 -37.26
C GLU A 711 -38.15 -37.62 -36.76
N LEU A 712 -37.54 -36.40 -36.76
CA LEU A 712 -36.80 -35.05 -36.69
C LEU A 712 -36.04 -34.45 -35.42
N GLY A 713 -34.90 -33.48 -35.44
CA GLY A 713 -34.24 -32.69 -34.38
C GLY A 713 -33.07 -31.67 -34.67
N PHE A 714 -32.63 -30.80 -33.70
CA PHE A 714 -31.53 -29.80 -33.78
C PHE A 714 -30.79 -29.54 -32.45
N SER A 715 -29.56 -28.90 -32.47
CA SER A 715 -28.81 -28.47 -31.27
C SER A 715 -28.36 -27.01 -31.37
N ILE A 716 -28.02 -26.39 -30.20
CA ILE A 716 -27.65 -24.96 -30.04
C ILE A 716 -26.25 -24.84 -29.44
N PHE A 717 -25.35 -24.00 -30.00
CA PHE A 717 -24.04 -23.74 -29.44
C PHE A 717 -23.47 -22.36 -29.85
N PRO A 718 -22.72 -21.65 -28.99
CA PRO A 718 -22.61 -21.90 -27.56
C PRO A 718 -23.94 -21.66 -26.82
N ASN A 719 -24.16 -22.40 -25.78
CA ASN A 719 -25.26 -22.18 -24.86
C ASN A 719 -24.76 -22.56 -23.45
N PRO A 720 -24.55 -21.60 -22.54
CA PRO A 720 -24.95 -20.17 -22.63
C PRO A 720 -24.25 -19.33 -23.72
N THR A 721 -24.88 -18.19 -24.08
CA THR A 721 -24.43 -17.27 -25.12
C THR A 721 -24.52 -15.80 -24.67
N LYS A 722 -23.76 -14.93 -25.33
CA LYS A 722 -23.86 -13.46 -25.17
C LYS A 722 -24.72 -12.78 -26.28
N GLY A 723 -25.65 -13.50 -26.84
CA GLY A 723 -26.56 -13.03 -27.91
C GLY A 723 -26.27 -13.58 -29.30
N ASN A 724 -25.11 -14.24 -29.50
CA ASN A 724 -24.73 -14.84 -30.77
C ASN A 724 -24.56 -16.35 -30.58
N PHE A 725 -25.33 -17.14 -31.33
CA PHE A 725 -25.24 -18.57 -31.26
C PHE A 725 -25.58 -19.25 -32.61
N ASN A 726 -25.27 -20.50 -32.75
CA ASN A 726 -25.52 -21.28 -33.94
C ASN A 726 -26.52 -22.39 -33.65
N LEU A 727 -27.40 -22.67 -34.58
CA LEU A 727 -28.23 -23.86 -34.63
C LEU A 727 -27.55 -24.86 -35.55
N ASN A 728 -27.29 -26.07 -35.03
CA ASN A 728 -26.83 -27.19 -35.89
C ASN A 728 -28.05 -28.07 -36.22
N VAL A 729 -28.47 -28.02 -37.47
CA VAL A 729 -29.68 -28.70 -37.99
C VAL A 729 -29.28 -29.51 -39.18
N ARG A 730 -29.66 -30.77 -39.21
CA ARG A 730 -29.46 -31.63 -40.39
C ARG A 730 -30.79 -31.87 -41.08
N VAL A 731 -30.81 -31.60 -42.37
CA VAL A 731 -32.00 -31.87 -43.23
C VAL A 731 -31.55 -32.67 -44.43
N ASN A 732 -32.43 -33.49 -44.92
CA ASN A 732 -32.18 -34.36 -46.09
C ASN A 732 -32.40 -33.68 -47.42
N SER A 733 -33.13 -32.58 -47.45
CA SER A 733 -33.43 -31.70 -48.61
C SER A 733 -33.56 -30.24 -48.16
N ALA A 734 -33.34 -29.32 -49.09
CA ALA A 734 -33.53 -27.89 -48.81
C ALA A 734 -35.00 -27.61 -48.50
N GLN A 735 -35.24 -26.94 -47.36
CA GLN A 735 -36.58 -26.61 -46.92
C GLN A 735 -36.60 -25.30 -46.08
N GLN A 736 -37.71 -24.59 -46.16
CA GLN A 736 -37.93 -23.40 -45.32
C GLN A 736 -38.26 -23.78 -43.86
N ALA A 737 -37.60 -23.13 -42.94
CA ALA A 737 -37.89 -23.27 -41.50
C ALA A 737 -38.06 -21.92 -40.85
N GLU A 738 -38.90 -21.87 -39.82
CA GLU A 738 -39.05 -20.68 -38.96
C GLU A 738 -38.32 -20.94 -37.65
N ILE A 739 -37.43 -20.00 -37.29
CA ILE A 739 -36.78 -19.96 -35.99
C ILE A 739 -37.54 -18.92 -35.14
N THR A 740 -38.06 -19.36 -34.00
CA THR A 740 -38.71 -18.46 -33.05
C THR A 740 -38.05 -18.59 -31.67
N ILE A 741 -37.78 -17.45 -31.05
CA ILE A 741 -37.25 -17.41 -29.68
C ILE A 741 -38.28 -16.73 -28.78
N THR A 742 -38.62 -17.38 -27.69
CA THR A 742 -39.59 -16.90 -26.69
C THR A 742 -38.95 -16.82 -25.32
N ASP A 743 -39.37 -15.85 -24.52
CA ASP A 743 -39.01 -15.77 -23.12
C ASP A 743 -39.80 -16.78 -22.25
N VAL A 744 -39.48 -16.79 -20.96
CA VAL A 744 -40.09 -17.72 -19.99
C VAL A 744 -41.61 -17.52 -19.78
N VAL A 745 -42.18 -16.40 -20.20
CA VAL A 745 -43.62 -16.13 -20.14
C VAL A 745 -44.29 -16.37 -21.49
N GLY A 746 -43.55 -16.83 -22.50
CA GLY A 746 -44.11 -17.18 -23.83
C GLY A 746 -44.16 -16.05 -24.85
N LYS A 747 -43.58 -14.87 -24.52
CA LYS A 747 -43.54 -13.75 -25.44
C LYS A 747 -42.47 -13.98 -26.49
N VAL A 748 -42.81 -13.83 -27.76
CA VAL A 748 -41.83 -13.94 -28.88
C VAL A 748 -40.89 -12.76 -28.86
N CYS A 749 -39.63 -13.04 -28.69
CA CYS A 749 -38.54 -12.06 -28.66
C CYS A 749 -37.78 -11.97 -29.99
N TYR A 750 -37.82 -13.03 -30.77
CA TYR A 750 -37.22 -13.09 -32.09
C TYR A 750 -37.92 -14.07 -33.01
N ARG A 751 -38.02 -13.74 -34.27
CA ARG A 751 -38.59 -14.65 -35.29
C ARG A 751 -37.87 -14.40 -36.63
N LYS A 752 -37.48 -15.48 -37.34
CA LYS A 752 -36.80 -15.43 -38.61
C LYS A 752 -37.17 -16.65 -39.45
N GLN A 753 -37.47 -16.40 -40.75
CA GLN A 753 -37.51 -17.48 -41.74
C GLN A 753 -36.11 -17.76 -42.28
N GLN A 754 -35.75 -19.05 -42.32
CA GLN A 754 -34.41 -19.49 -42.71
C GLN A 754 -34.51 -20.69 -43.64
N LEU A 755 -33.84 -20.64 -44.77
CA LEU A 755 -33.69 -21.81 -45.67
C LEU A 755 -32.64 -22.74 -45.00
N LEU A 756 -33.01 -23.96 -44.73
CA LEU A 756 -32.12 -25.05 -44.31
C LEU A 756 -31.67 -25.84 -45.53
N GLU A 757 -30.37 -26.05 -45.65
CA GLU A 757 -29.73 -26.75 -46.76
C GLU A 757 -28.94 -27.96 -46.25
N PRO A 758 -28.98 -29.13 -46.90
CA PRO A 758 -28.23 -30.32 -46.43
C PRO A 758 -26.72 -30.14 -46.26
N ASN A 759 -26.13 -29.25 -47.06
CA ASN A 759 -24.70 -28.99 -47.06
C ASN A 759 -24.28 -27.82 -46.13
N LYS A 760 -25.20 -27.19 -45.43
CA LYS A 760 -24.97 -26.06 -44.53
C LYS A 760 -25.71 -26.28 -43.21
N PRO A 761 -25.27 -27.25 -42.42
CA PRO A 761 -26.01 -27.61 -41.17
C PRO A 761 -25.96 -26.56 -40.09
N ILE A 762 -25.13 -25.53 -40.22
CA ILE A 762 -24.98 -24.48 -39.20
C ILE A 762 -25.71 -23.19 -39.65
N VAL A 763 -26.64 -22.76 -38.86
CA VAL A 763 -27.38 -21.48 -39.00
C VAL A 763 -27.01 -20.56 -37.89
N ALA A 764 -26.38 -19.42 -38.24
CA ALA A 764 -26.04 -18.39 -37.26
C ALA A 764 -27.26 -17.54 -36.91
N VAL A 765 -27.45 -17.31 -35.63
CA VAL A 765 -28.49 -16.45 -35.07
C VAL A 765 -27.85 -15.39 -34.20
N ASP A 766 -28.10 -14.14 -34.52
CA ASP A 766 -27.58 -12.98 -33.81
C ASP A 766 -28.74 -12.19 -33.19
N VAL A 767 -28.74 -12.13 -31.88
CA VAL A 767 -29.82 -11.50 -31.09
C VAL A 767 -29.25 -10.72 -29.88
N PRO A 768 -28.33 -9.76 -30.11
CA PRO A 768 -27.66 -9.04 -29.02
C PRO A 768 -28.60 -8.19 -28.14
N GLN A 769 -29.84 -8.01 -28.59
CA GLN A 769 -30.88 -7.29 -27.85
C GLN A 769 -31.59 -8.13 -26.78
N LEU A 770 -31.34 -9.43 -26.70
CA LEU A 770 -31.95 -10.26 -25.67
C LEU A 770 -31.33 -9.96 -24.29
N ALA A 771 -32.16 -9.72 -23.31
CA ALA A 771 -31.73 -9.54 -21.94
C ALA A 771 -31.17 -10.87 -21.39
N ARG A 772 -30.37 -10.79 -20.31
CA ARG A 772 -29.89 -12.00 -19.62
C ARG A 772 -31.06 -12.81 -19.10
N GLY A 773 -31.06 -14.10 -19.35
CA GLY A 773 -32.15 -14.98 -18.97
C GLY A 773 -32.23 -16.26 -19.77
N THR A 774 -33.25 -17.07 -19.47
CA THR A 774 -33.52 -18.32 -20.18
C THR A 774 -34.62 -18.09 -21.22
N TYR A 775 -34.42 -18.62 -22.39
CA TYR A 775 -35.29 -18.52 -23.53
C TYR A 775 -35.56 -19.91 -24.13
N THR A 776 -36.63 -20.01 -24.86
CA THR A 776 -36.98 -21.22 -25.65
C THR A 776 -36.80 -20.91 -27.12
N VAL A 777 -35.97 -21.69 -27.80
CA VAL A 777 -35.77 -21.65 -29.24
C VAL A 777 -36.60 -22.77 -29.87
N GLN A 778 -37.52 -22.43 -30.72
CA GLN A 778 -38.30 -23.35 -31.54
C GLN A 778 -37.83 -23.26 -33.00
N LEU A 779 -37.55 -24.41 -33.59
CA LEU A 779 -37.35 -24.57 -35.02
C LEU A 779 -38.51 -25.35 -35.61
N LYS A 780 -39.20 -24.77 -36.60
CA LYS A 780 -40.33 -25.38 -37.26
C LYS A 780 -40.09 -25.44 -38.76
N ALA A 781 -40.15 -26.64 -39.32
CA ALA A 781 -39.96 -26.89 -40.77
C ALA A 781 -41.12 -27.78 -41.29
N GLY A 782 -41.98 -27.16 -42.10
CA GLY A 782 -43.19 -27.84 -42.57
C GLY A 782 -44.17 -28.23 -41.43
N LYS A 783 -44.44 -29.52 -41.27
CA LYS A 783 -45.33 -30.04 -40.19
C LYS A 783 -44.55 -30.41 -38.91
N GLU A 784 -43.23 -30.42 -38.99
CA GLU A 784 -42.37 -30.85 -37.90
C GLU A 784 -41.85 -29.65 -37.10
N SER A 785 -41.70 -29.83 -35.80
CA SER A 785 -41.10 -28.82 -34.96
C SER A 785 -40.33 -29.44 -33.82
N ALA A 786 -39.21 -28.79 -33.46
CA ALA A 786 -38.37 -29.13 -32.32
C ALA A 786 -38.12 -27.89 -31.46
N VAL A 787 -37.85 -28.11 -30.18
CA VAL A 787 -37.67 -27.07 -29.20
C VAL A 787 -36.41 -27.34 -28.35
N LYS A 788 -35.65 -26.29 -28.05
CA LYS A 788 -34.48 -26.34 -27.15
C LYS A 788 -34.39 -25.08 -26.27
N SER A 789 -33.80 -25.23 -25.12
CA SER A 789 -33.54 -24.10 -24.20
C SER A 789 -32.29 -23.35 -24.59
N LEU A 790 -32.28 -22.01 -24.44
CA LEU A 790 -31.15 -21.11 -24.65
C LEU A 790 -30.98 -20.26 -23.39
N VAL A 791 -29.76 -20.17 -22.92
CA VAL A 791 -29.38 -19.27 -21.82
C VAL A 791 -28.55 -18.11 -22.38
N VAL A 792 -28.95 -16.87 -22.07
CA VAL A 792 -28.22 -15.64 -22.42
C VAL A 792 -27.61 -15.03 -21.19
N GLU A 793 -26.28 -14.81 -21.21
CA GLU A 793 -25.47 -14.28 -20.11
C GLU A 793 -25.01 -12.81 -20.32
#